data_71fa3a1cd9b0302efbf0adf3829dd5f0
#
_entry.id   71fa3a1cd9b0302efbf0adf3829dd5f0
#
_cell.length_a   1.000
_cell.length_b   1.000
_cell.length_c   1.000
_cell.angle_alpha   90.00
_cell.angle_beta   90.00
_cell.angle_gamma   90.00
#
_symmetry.space_group_name_H-M   'P 1'
#
loop_
_entity.id
_entity.type
_entity.pdbx_description
1 polymer ?
#
loop_
_entity_poly.entity_id
_entity_poly.type
_entity_poly.pdbx_seq_one_letter_code
_entity_poly.pdbx_strand_id
1 'polypeptide(L)'
;MINTFLLNQCFHFDEGRDFLEYCNAPSTAAFIRWKNSLQPDVRLFLAVDNKKALRYDCGDYPDGPCFTKDEICKFLEEAGLQYRCYCVYPCLEYPQLVYADGYLPNEELIARYFPKYNHPEAVFEIEEFLIDGLVPKGDFHQKANAFLFVCGSLDNISELEHITLSADRTREKAFATLIYSGGTVVKQAMYPEGINHLKSLNENMNSLKKHGIKVVPGHLDGDSYIMPYVRAPLATTYMKEVLRENKGRYVALMDRLVELITMSSDHVEENEDGVVLARGYLDMVPLNAFFINGDFQFFDQEFYLENCPVKAIIYRALLIPYCGDDETNKMCPWVDMLERYGLLERIEYWYHYTDDFLKSLRDQEQWKSLQNKHGRNDTIMKGNKRIRYMKAEHNCFSEIRDRKICVFGTGRFADKFVDMYHHDYSIIAAVDNDETKQGTIWKGMQVCAPEILCENKDWYVMVCVKDSLQIMEQLRLLGVEHSGVYDAHCVYPGRQACDIPYTGKPYHIGYCAGVYDLFHIGHVNIFRRAKEMCDYLIVGVVTDEGVRNNKHREPFIPYEERVEMVRCCRYVDEAVEIPYIYCRTPDMFEKYHFDVQFSGSDYEHDPGWLMMKQYLNDHGAEMVFFPYTEATSSTKIKGLIEKGLTE
;
A
#
# COMPACT_ATOMS: atom_id res chain seq x y z
N MET A 1 -10.92 13.10 -16.52
CA MET A 1 -10.70 13.37 -18.00
C MET A 1 -9.78 12.30 -18.55
N ILE A 2 -9.90 11.90 -19.81
CA ILE A 2 -8.93 10.98 -20.43
C ILE A 2 -7.65 11.74 -20.78
N ASN A 3 -6.53 11.05 -20.69
CA ASN A 3 -5.24 11.61 -21.08
C ASN A 3 -5.21 11.95 -22.56
N THR A 4 -4.88 13.22 -22.89
CA THR A 4 -4.89 13.74 -24.27
C THR A 4 -3.83 13.08 -25.15
N PHE A 5 -2.68 12.70 -24.61
CA PHE A 5 -1.66 11.96 -25.36
C PHE A 5 -2.17 10.59 -25.77
N LEU A 6 -2.80 9.88 -24.85
CA LEU A 6 -3.41 8.57 -25.12
C LEU A 6 -4.40 8.67 -26.31
N LEU A 7 -5.33 9.61 -26.25
CA LEU A 7 -6.32 9.78 -27.31
C LEU A 7 -5.69 10.22 -28.62
N ASN A 8 -4.98 11.34 -28.62
CA ASN A 8 -4.57 12.00 -29.85
C ASN A 8 -3.38 11.32 -30.52
N GLN A 9 -2.40 10.86 -29.74
CA GLN A 9 -1.18 10.30 -30.30
C GLN A 9 -1.24 8.76 -30.44
N CYS A 10 -1.84 8.07 -29.47
CA CYS A 10 -1.89 6.60 -29.52
C CYS A 10 -3.10 6.08 -30.33
N PHE A 11 -4.25 6.73 -30.20
CA PHE A 11 -5.48 6.32 -30.87
C PHE A 11 -5.85 7.21 -32.06
N HIS A 12 -5.07 8.25 -32.36
CA HIS A 12 -5.31 9.18 -33.47
C HIS A 12 -6.74 9.75 -33.45
N PHE A 13 -7.14 10.25 -32.28
CA PHE A 13 -8.46 10.86 -32.09
C PHE A 13 -8.54 12.18 -32.86
N ASP A 14 -9.61 12.35 -33.65
CA ASP A 14 -9.89 13.53 -34.44
C ASP A 14 -11.22 14.15 -33.98
N GLU A 15 -11.18 15.28 -33.30
CA GLU A 15 -12.37 15.99 -32.79
C GLU A 15 -13.41 16.31 -33.86
N GLY A 16 -13.02 16.37 -35.16
CA GLY A 16 -13.92 16.60 -36.28
C GLY A 16 -14.69 15.35 -36.73
N ARG A 17 -14.23 14.15 -36.38
CA ARG A 17 -14.77 12.87 -36.81
C ARG A 17 -15.08 11.89 -35.69
N ASP A 18 -14.36 12.00 -34.58
CA ASP A 18 -14.49 11.08 -33.46
C ASP A 18 -15.30 11.68 -32.33
N PHE A 19 -15.93 10.85 -31.55
CA PHE A 19 -16.75 11.29 -30.42
C PHE A 19 -16.28 10.61 -29.13
N LEU A 20 -16.08 11.40 -28.08
CA LEU A 20 -15.72 10.92 -26.74
C LEU A 20 -16.90 11.05 -25.80
N GLU A 21 -17.31 9.94 -25.20
CA GLU A 21 -18.37 9.89 -24.19
C GLU A 21 -17.84 9.26 -22.90
N TYR A 22 -18.21 9.86 -21.78
CA TYR A 22 -18.03 9.28 -20.45
C TYR A 22 -19.31 8.59 -20.04
N CYS A 23 -19.25 7.30 -19.73
CA CYS A 23 -20.41 6.51 -19.37
C CYS A 23 -20.89 6.86 -17.95
N ASN A 24 -21.73 7.87 -17.85
CA ASN A 24 -22.33 8.31 -16.57
C ASN A 24 -23.66 7.63 -16.28
N ALA A 25 -24.43 7.29 -17.28
CA ALA A 25 -25.66 6.48 -17.22
C ALA A 25 -25.99 6.00 -18.63
N PRO A 26 -25.68 4.77 -19.03
CA PRO A 26 -26.04 4.29 -20.35
C PRO A 26 -27.57 4.12 -20.41
N SER A 27 -28.26 5.13 -20.89
CA SER A 27 -29.62 4.93 -21.33
C SER A 27 -29.57 4.48 -22.78
N THR A 28 -30.01 3.26 -23.04
CA THR A 28 -30.12 2.66 -24.37
C THR A 28 -30.76 3.62 -25.39
N ALA A 29 -31.70 4.42 -24.96
CA ALA A 29 -32.42 5.37 -25.84
C ALA A 29 -31.59 6.61 -26.24
N ALA A 30 -30.70 7.12 -25.37
CA ALA A 30 -29.80 8.23 -25.70
C ALA A 30 -28.72 7.75 -26.65
N PHE A 31 -28.22 6.57 -26.43
CA PHE A 31 -27.16 5.94 -27.21
C PHE A 31 -27.66 5.53 -28.63
N ILE A 32 -28.87 5.00 -28.75
CA ILE A 32 -29.49 4.67 -30.04
C ILE A 32 -29.73 5.95 -30.87
N ARG A 33 -30.21 7.02 -30.24
CA ARG A 33 -30.37 8.33 -30.93
C ARG A 33 -29.06 8.87 -31.43
N TRP A 34 -28.03 8.75 -30.62
CA TRP A 34 -26.68 9.18 -30.95
C TRP A 34 -26.09 8.31 -32.08
N LYS A 35 -26.16 6.95 -31.98
CA LYS A 35 -25.75 6.04 -33.06
C LYS A 35 -26.38 6.40 -34.40
N ASN A 36 -27.67 6.73 -34.40
CA ASN A 36 -28.40 7.10 -35.61
C ASN A 36 -28.02 8.48 -36.15
N SER A 37 -27.29 9.29 -35.39
CA SER A 37 -26.73 10.58 -35.81
C SER A 37 -25.30 10.47 -36.31
N LEU A 38 -24.62 9.34 -36.11
CA LEU A 38 -23.23 9.13 -36.56
C LEU A 38 -23.17 8.88 -38.07
N GLN A 39 -22.19 9.50 -38.69
CA GLN A 39 -21.76 9.16 -40.07
C GLN A 39 -21.10 7.76 -40.05
N PRO A 40 -21.09 7.02 -41.17
CA PRO A 40 -20.51 5.67 -41.25
C PRO A 40 -19.05 5.53 -40.80
N ASP A 41 -18.28 6.62 -40.89
CA ASP A 41 -16.84 6.64 -40.57
C ASP A 41 -16.48 7.18 -39.20
N VAL A 42 -17.48 7.47 -38.35
CA VAL A 42 -17.24 8.00 -37.00
C VAL A 42 -16.88 6.89 -36.03
N ARG A 43 -15.82 7.10 -35.23
CA ARG A 43 -15.46 6.24 -34.10
C ARG A 43 -16.02 6.87 -32.82
N LEU A 44 -16.54 6.01 -31.95
CA LEU A 44 -16.90 6.38 -30.58
C LEU A 44 -15.84 5.87 -29.63
N PHE A 45 -15.34 6.75 -28.79
CA PHE A 45 -14.52 6.43 -27.63
C PHE A 45 -15.38 6.49 -26.38
N LEU A 46 -15.66 5.35 -25.77
CA LEU A 46 -16.47 5.26 -24.55
C LEU A 46 -15.54 4.97 -23.37
N ALA A 47 -15.44 5.94 -22.47
CA ALA A 47 -14.64 5.86 -21.26
C ALA A 47 -15.47 5.41 -20.06
N VAL A 48 -15.01 4.42 -19.32
CA VAL A 48 -15.77 3.76 -18.26
C VAL A 48 -14.89 3.46 -17.06
N ASP A 49 -15.29 3.87 -15.86
CA ASP A 49 -14.71 3.38 -14.62
C ASP A 49 -15.27 1.99 -14.27
N ASN A 50 -14.39 1.07 -13.89
CA ASN A 50 -14.78 -0.31 -13.64
C ASN A 50 -15.36 -0.50 -12.24
N LYS A 51 -16.58 -1.05 -12.16
CA LYS A 51 -17.24 -1.43 -10.90
C LYS A 51 -16.50 -2.54 -10.13
N LYS A 52 -15.72 -3.37 -10.83
CA LYS A 52 -14.90 -4.46 -10.26
C LYS A 52 -13.41 -4.12 -10.23
N ALA A 53 -13.05 -2.83 -10.26
CA ALA A 53 -11.67 -2.39 -10.30
C ALA A 53 -10.81 -3.00 -9.17
N LEU A 54 -9.56 -3.33 -9.48
CA LEU A 54 -8.61 -3.90 -8.52
C LEU A 54 -8.43 -3.00 -7.29
N ARG A 55 -8.41 -1.68 -7.49
CA ARG A 55 -8.32 -0.71 -6.40
C ARG A 55 -9.45 -0.83 -5.37
N TYR A 56 -10.63 -1.35 -5.76
CA TYR A 56 -11.74 -1.56 -4.81
C TYR A 56 -11.55 -2.82 -3.98
N ASP A 57 -10.86 -3.83 -4.50
CA ASP A 57 -10.39 -4.96 -3.68
C ASP A 57 -9.36 -4.52 -2.62
N CYS A 58 -8.67 -3.40 -2.88
CA CYS A 58 -7.73 -2.79 -1.93
C CYS A 58 -8.39 -1.88 -0.89
N GLY A 59 -9.70 -1.65 -0.98
CA GLY A 59 -10.47 -0.83 -0.03
C GLY A 59 -10.91 0.52 -0.54
N ASP A 60 -10.45 0.94 -1.72
CA ASP A 60 -10.96 2.12 -2.41
C ASP A 60 -12.44 1.95 -2.80
N TYR A 61 -13.12 3.00 -3.18
CA TYR A 61 -14.49 2.95 -3.67
C TYR A 61 -14.73 4.02 -4.75
N PRO A 62 -15.79 3.85 -5.60
CA PRO A 62 -16.02 4.77 -6.72
C PRO A 62 -16.51 6.14 -6.26
N ASP A 63 -16.04 7.21 -6.93
CA ASP A 63 -16.53 8.58 -6.76
C ASP A 63 -17.77 8.88 -7.62
N GLY A 64 -18.09 8.01 -8.56
CA GLY A 64 -19.15 8.24 -9.52
C GLY A 64 -19.69 6.95 -10.11
N PRO A 65 -20.49 7.05 -11.18
CA PRO A 65 -21.02 5.89 -11.90
C PRO A 65 -19.90 5.00 -12.42
N CYS A 66 -20.01 3.70 -12.17
CA CYS A 66 -19.09 2.68 -12.64
C CYS A 66 -19.86 1.46 -13.15
N PHE A 67 -19.28 0.75 -14.11
CA PHE A 67 -19.91 -0.39 -14.79
C PHE A 67 -18.91 -1.53 -14.91
N THR A 68 -19.39 -2.75 -14.92
CA THR A 68 -18.56 -3.89 -15.27
C THR A 68 -18.30 -3.91 -16.78
N LYS A 69 -17.23 -4.54 -17.19
CA LYS A 69 -16.94 -4.79 -18.60
C LYS A 69 -18.12 -5.45 -19.31
N ASP A 70 -18.70 -6.49 -18.70
CA ASP A 70 -19.79 -7.28 -19.28
C ASP A 70 -21.08 -6.46 -19.45
N GLU A 71 -21.40 -5.53 -18.52
CA GLU A 71 -22.54 -4.62 -18.65
C GLU A 71 -22.39 -3.71 -19.87
N ILE A 72 -21.18 -3.18 -20.11
CA ILE A 72 -20.91 -2.34 -21.29
C ILE A 72 -20.86 -3.15 -22.58
N CYS A 73 -20.20 -4.31 -22.59
CA CYS A 73 -20.17 -5.19 -23.76
C CYS A 73 -21.57 -5.56 -24.23
N LYS A 74 -22.43 -6.02 -23.30
CA LYS A 74 -23.82 -6.33 -23.62
C LYS A 74 -24.58 -5.13 -24.19
N PHE A 75 -24.36 -3.96 -23.60
CA PHE A 75 -24.97 -2.72 -24.10
C PHE A 75 -24.53 -2.37 -25.52
N LEU A 76 -23.24 -2.49 -25.85
CA LEU A 76 -22.70 -2.23 -27.19
C LEU A 76 -23.19 -3.26 -28.21
N GLU A 77 -23.30 -4.52 -27.82
CA GLU A 77 -23.86 -5.61 -28.64
C GLU A 77 -25.35 -5.39 -28.95
N GLU A 78 -26.16 -5.02 -27.95
CA GLU A 78 -27.57 -4.66 -28.14
C GLU A 78 -27.74 -3.44 -29.04
N ALA A 79 -26.79 -2.49 -28.99
CA ALA A 79 -26.74 -1.36 -29.92
C ALA A 79 -26.24 -1.73 -31.34
N GLY A 80 -25.78 -2.97 -31.54
CA GLY A 80 -25.21 -3.45 -32.83
C GLY A 80 -23.91 -2.74 -33.21
N LEU A 81 -23.11 -2.34 -32.22
CA LEU A 81 -21.80 -1.70 -32.44
C LEU A 81 -20.69 -2.75 -32.34
N GLN A 82 -19.78 -2.69 -33.32
CA GLN A 82 -18.49 -3.38 -33.20
C GLN A 82 -17.60 -2.52 -32.32
N TYR A 83 -16.80 -3.17 -31.49
CA TYR A 83 -15.92 -2.48 -30.55
C TYR A 83 -14.64 -3.26 -30.26
N ARG A 84 -13.63 -2.55 -29.76
CA ARG A 84 -12.46 -3.10 -29.09
C ARG A 84 -12.34 -2.48 -27.70
N CYS A 85 -12.16 -3.33 -26.70
CA CYS A 85 -12.01 -2.91 -25.32
C CYS A 85 -10.53 -2.83 -24.94
N TYR A 86 -10.17 -1.76 -24.25
CA TYR A 86 -8.84 -1.57 -23.67
C TYR A 86 -8.96 -1.42 -22.15
N CYS A 87 -8.22 -2.23 -21.42
CA CYS A 87 -8.03 -2.14 -19.99
C CYS A 87 -7.02 -1.05 -19.66
N VAL A 88 -7.34 -0.13 -18.77
CA VAL A 88 -6.51 1.03 -18.45
C VAL A 88 -6.13 1.01 -16.97
N TYR A 89 -4.85 1.16 -16.70
CA TYR A 89 -4.25 1.22 -15.37
C TYR A 89 -3.34 2.45 -15.22
N PRO A 90 -3.28 3.13 -14.07
CA PRO A 90 -4.18 3.02 -12.92
C PRO A 90 -5.54 3.71 -13.15
N CYS A 91 -5.64 4.65 -14.08
CA CYS A 91 -6.89 5.36 -14.41
C CYS A 91 -6.79 6.06 -15.77
N LEU A 92 -7.92 6.49 -16.30
CA LEU A 92 -8.01 7.15 -17.61
C LEU A 92 -7.29 8.51 -17.68
N GLU A 93 -7.21 9.22 -16.56
CA GLU A 93 -6.57 10.53 -16.50
C GLU A 93 -5.03 10.46 -16.52
N TYR A 94 -4.48 9.45 -15.88
CA TYR A 94 -3.04 9.19 -15.79
C TYR A 94 -2.71 7.75 -16.17
N PRO A 95 -3.01 7.33 -17.40
CA PRO A 95 -2.75 5.97 -17.83
C PRO A 95 -1.24 5.71 -17.87
N GLN A 96 -0.84 4.55 -17.39
CA GLN A 96 0.54 4.09 -17.47
C GLN A 96 0.61 2.83 -18.31
N LEU A 97 -0.39 1.96 -18.18
CA LEU A 97 -0.49 0.69 -18.86
C LEU A 97 -1.87 0.57 -19.50
N VAL A 98 -1.92 0.25 -20.78
CA VAL A 98 -3.16 0.02 -21.52
C VAL A 98 -3.03 -1.30 -22.27
N TYR A 99 -4.00 -2.19 -22.10
CA TYR A 99 -4.01 -3.53 -22.70
C TYR A 99 -5.30 -3.77 -23.46
N ALA A 100 -5.20 -4.15 -24.72
CA ALA A 100 -6.36 -4.63 -25.46
C ALA A 100 -6.90 -5.92 -24.84
N ASP A 101 -8.21 -6.13 -24.96
CA ASP A 101 -8.85 -7.35 -24.50
C ASP A 101 -8.24 -8.58 -25.19
N GLY A 102 -7.86 -9.57 -24.40
CA GLY A 102 -7.17 -10.77 -24.88
C GLY A 102 -5.64 -10.65 -24.93
N TYR A 103 -5.05 -9.46 -24.79
CA TYR A 103 -3.61 -9.31 -24.65
C TYR A 103 -3.23 -9.30 -23.17
N LEU A 104 -2.29 -10.15 -22.79
CA LEU A 104 -1.80 -10.27 -21.41
C LEU A 104 -0.37 -9.74 -21.28
N PRO A 105 -0.02 -9.14 -20.13
CA PRO A 105 1.36 -8.77 -19.87
C PRO A 105 2.25 -10.02 -19.83
N ASN A 106 3.48 -9.89 -20.35
CA ASN A 106 4.50 -10.91 -20.34
C ASN A 106 5.66 -10.61 -19.38
N GLU A 107 5.49 -9.60 -18.53
CA GLU A 107 6.47 -9.10 -17.58
C GLU A 107 5.83 -8.82 -16.22
N GLU A 108 6.65 -8.68 -15.19
CA GLU A 108 6.23 -8.23 -13.86
C GLU A 108 5.84 -6.76 -13.92
N LEU A 109 4.63 -6.43 -13.48
CA LEU A 109 4.06 -5.08 -13.55
C LEU A 109 4.41 -4.21 -12.32
N ILE A 110 4.79 -4.85 -11.21
CA ILE A 110 5.06 -4.19 -9.93
C ILE A 110 6.05 -3.01 -10.02
N ALA A 111 7.05 -3.10 -10.89
CA ALA A 111 8.08 -2.08 -11.02
C ALA A 111 7.66 -0.88 -11.90
N ARG A 112 6.51 -0.96 -12.59
CA ARG A 112 6.08 0.02 -13.59
C ARG A 112 4.73 0.67 -13.29
N TYR A 113 4.16 0.37 -12.13
CA TYR A 113 2.80 0.73 -11.81
C TYR A 113 2.72 1.60 -10.57
N PHE A 114 2.12 2.79 -10.68
CA PHE A 114 1.90 3.71 -9.57
C PHE A 114 0.40 3.84 -9.32
N PRO A 115 -0.15 3.17 -8.29
CA PRO A 115 -1.57 3.21 -7.99
C PRO A 115 -2.12 4.62 -7.79
N LYS A 116 -3.36 4.84 -8.21
CA LYS A 116 -4.11 6.06 -7.93
C LYS A 116 -5.46 5.68 -7.33
N TYR A 117 -5.67 6.07 -6.09
CA TYR A 117 -6.90 5.83 -5.34
C TYR A 117 -7.76 7.09 -5.29
N ASN A 118 -9.08 6.92 -5.32
CA ASN A 118 -10.04 7.99 -5.08
C ASN A 118 -10.03 8.36 -3.60
N HIS A 119 -10.01 7.34 -2.72
CA HIS A 119 -10.09 7.44 -1.27
C HIS A 119 -8.89 6.74 -0.60
N PRO A 120 -7.69 7.34 -0.66
CA PRO A 120 -6.48 6.74 -0.10
C PRO A 120 -6.60 6.40 1.39
N GLU A 121 -7.44 7.13 2.13
CA GLU A 121 -7.71 6.93 3.56
C GLU A 121 -8.43 5.61 3.86
N ALA A 122 -9.13 5.02 2.89
CA ALA A 122 -9.84 3.75 3.05
C ALA A 122 -9.01 2.52 2.66
N VAL A 123 -7.89 2.73 1.97
CA VAL A 123 -7.07 1.66 1.38
C VAL A 123 -6.37 0.85 2.47
N PHE A 124 -6.44 -0.48 2.38
CA PHE A 124 -5.79 -1.44 3.31
C PHE A 124 -4.84 -2.41 2.61
N GLU A 125 -4.77 -2.39 1.27
CA GLU A 125 -3.83 -3.17 0.46
C GLU A 125 -3.33 -2.32 -0.70
N ILE A 126 -2.18 -2.65 -1.29
CA ILE A 126 -1.61 -1.94 -2.44
C ILE A 126 -1.80 -2.79 -3.70
N GLU A 127 -2.35 -2.18 -4.74
CA GLU A 127 -2.62 -2.84 -6.03
C GLU A 127 -1.37 -3.48 -6.64
N GLU A 128 -0.20 -2.85 -6.50
CA GLU A 128 1.09 -3.34 -7.02
C GLU A 128 1.40 -4.76 -6.58
N PHE A 129 1.00 -5.14 -5.36
CA PHE A 129 1.23 -6.49 -4.85
C PHE A 129 0.19 -7.51 -5.33
N LEU A 130 -0.91 -7.04 -5.89
CA LEU A 130 -2.02 -7.89 -6.33
C LEU A 130 -2.07 -8.07 -7.85
N ILE A 131 -1.56 -7.08 -8.61
CA ILE A 131 -1.76 -7.00 -10.06
C ILE A 131 -1.14 -8.19 -10.80
N ASP A 132 0.06 -8.62 -10.42
CA ASP A 132 0.73 -9.76 -11.05
C ASP A 132 -0.02 -11.09 -10.80
N GLY A 133 -0.74 -11.18 -9.69
CA GLY A 133 -1.58 -12.33 -9.36
C GLY A 133 -2.87 -12.44 -10.20
N LEU A 134 -3.25 -11.40 -10.93
CA LEU A 134 -4.47 -11.42 -11.74
C LEU A 134 -4.32 -12.24 -13.03
N VAL A 135 -3.11 -12.28 -13.60
CA VAL A 135 -2.84 -13.01 -14.85
C VAL A 135 -3.03 -14.51 -14.68
N PRO A 136 -2.41 -15.18 -13.69
CA PRO A 136 -2.62 -16.62 -13.45
C PRO A 136 -4.07 -16.98 -13.11
N LYS A 137 -4.80 -16.05 -12.48
CA LYS A 137 -6.21 -16.25 -12.08
C LYS A 137 -7.19 -16.06 -13.24
N GLY A 138 -6.75 -15.49 -14.38
CA GLY A 138 -7.62 -15.13 -15.49
C GLY A 138 -8.47 -13.88 -15.28
N ASP A 139 -8.19 -13.10 -14.23
CA ASP A 139 -9.00 -11.95 -13.82
C ASP A 139 -8.47 -10.60 -14.35
N PHE A 140 -7.32 -10.61 -15.04
CA PHE A 140 -6.60 -9.38 -15.41
C PHE A 140 -7.49 -8.35 -16.12
N HIS A 141 -8.21 -8.76 -17.17
CA HIS A 141 -9.07 -7.87 -17.94
C HIS A 141 -10.35 -7.46 -17.20
N GLN A 142 -10.86 -8.31 -16.28
CA GLN A 142 -12.07 -8.01 -15.53
C GLN A 142 -11.81 -7.05 -14.36
N LYS A 143 -10.58 -7.04 -13.83
CA LYS A 143 -10.15 -6.24 -12.68
C LYS A 143 -9.46 -4.93 -13.05
N ALA A 144 -9.36 -4.61 -14.35
CA ALA A 144 -8.80 -3.32 -14.78
C ALA A 144 -9.51 -2.16 -14.07
N ASN A 145 -8.78 -1.09 -13.75
CA ASN A 145 -9.39 0.02 -13.02
C ASN A 145 -10.35 0.85 -13.86
N ALA A 146 -10.10 0.91 -15.16
CA ALA A 146 -11.00 1.56 -16.11
C ALA A 146 -10.94 0.87 -17.48
N PHE A 147 -11.91 1.18 -18.32
CA PHE A 147 -11.98 0.71 -19.70
C PHE A 147 -12.10 1.89 -20.67
N LEU A 148 -11.46 1.71 -21.82
CA LEU A 148 -11.68 2.53 -23.00
C LEU A 148 -12.19 1.63 -24.13
N PHE A 149 -13.43 1.81 -24.53
CA PHE A 149 -14.01 1.11 -25.69
C PHE A 149 -13.88 2.00 -26.92
N VAL A 150 -13.27 1.46 -27.96
CA VAL A 150 -13.23 2.09 -29.29
C VAL A 150 -14.26 1.39 -30.16
N CYS A 151 -15.33 2.10 -30.55
CA CYS A 151 -16.46 1.55 -31.27
C CYS A 151 -16.52 2.14 -32.69
N GLY A 152 -16.97 1.34 -33.67
CA GLY A 152 -17.09 1.75 -35.08
C GLY A 152 -17.09 0.57 -36.02
N SER A 153 -16.75 0.78 -37.31
CA SER A 153 -16.45 -0.33 -38.22
C SER A 153 -15.11 -0.96 -37.89
N LEU A 154 -14.92 -2.25 -38.20
CA LEU A 154 -13.66 -2.96 -37.95
C LEU A 154 -12.45 -2.28 -38.61
N ASP A 155 -12.63 -1.69 -39.77
CA ASP A 155 -11.57 -0.99 -40.52
C ASP A 155 -11.10 0.29 -39.80
N ASN A 156 -11.92 0.82 -38.91
CA ASN A 156 -11.66 2.04 -38.15
C ASN A 156 -11.21 1.78 -36.68
N ILE A 157 -11.18 0.50 -36.27
CA ILE A 157 -10.76 0.12 -34.92
C ILE A 157 -9.24 -0.11 -34.91
N SER A 158 -8.57 0.45 -33.94
CA SER A 158 -7.12 0.33 -33.77
C SER A 158 -6.64 -1.11 -33.61
N GLU A 159 -5.55 -1.46 -34.28
CA GLU A 159 -4.84 -2.74 -34.11
C GLU A 159 -3.89 -2.75 -32.90
N LEU A 160 -3.94 -1.73 -32.08
CA LEU A 160 -3.08 -1.55 -30.92
C LEU A 160 -3.40 -2.61 -29.86
N GLU A 161 -2.37 -3.33 -29.38
CA GLU A 161 -2.50 -4.38 -28.37
C GLU A 161 -2.13 -3.89 -26.99
N HIS A 162 -1.06 -3.08 -26.90
CA HIS A 162 -0.54 -2.60 -25.63
C HIS A 162 0.12 -1.24 -25.77
N ILE A 163 0.00 -0.44 -24.70
CA ILE A 163 0.69 0.83 -24.54
C ILE A 163 1.30 0.89 -23.15
N THR A 164 2.57 1.27 -23.09
CA THR A 164 3.23 1.72 -21.85
C THR A 164 3.55 3.20 -21.98
N LEU A 165 3.16 4.01 -20.99
CA LEU A 165 3.46 5.44 -20.92
C LEU A 165 4.39 5.74 -19.77
N SER A 166 5.43 6.55 -19.99
CA SER A 166 6.29 7.04 -18.92
C SER A 166 5.53 8.01 -18.01
N ALA A 167 5.44 7.71 -16.72
CA ALA A 167 4.69 8.51 -15.76
C ALA A 167 5.57 9.43 -14.90
N ASP A 168 6.87 9.15 -14.81
CA ASP A 168 7.80 9.76 -13.87
C ASP A 168 9.02 10.45 -14.53
N ARG A 169 9.05 10.49 -15.85
CA ARG A 169 10.19 10.98 -16.64
C ARG A 169 10.08 12.47 -16.94
N THR A 170 11.24 13.12 -17.14
CA THR A 170 11.27 14.47 -17.73
C THR A 170 10.68 14.48 -19.13
N ARG A 171 10.19 15.64 -19.59
CA ARG A 171 9.62 15.76 -20.95
C ARG A 171 10.54 15.28 -22.06
N GLU A 172 11.84 15.45 -21.91
CA GLU A 172 12.85 14.99 -22.85
C GLU A 172 13.01 13.46 -22.86
N LYS A 173 12.67 12.78 -21.77
CA LYS A 173 12.93 11.36 -21.54
C LYS A 173 11.64 10.53 -21.37
N ALA A 174 10.47 11.15 -21.58
CA ALA A 174 9.19 10.50 -21.53
C ALA A 174 8.81 9.90 -22.87
N PHE A 175 8.58 8.59 -22.90
CA PHE A 175 8.25 7.81 -24.10
C PHE A 175 6.97 7.02 -23.91
N ALA A 176 6.31 6.77 -25.03
CA ALA A 176 5.28 5.77 -25.18
C ALA A 176 5.83 4.57 -25.97
N THR A 177 5.57 3.38 -25.47
CA THR A 177 5.84 2.13 -26.22
C THR A 177 4.51 1.51 -26.60
N LEU A 178 4.30 1.33 -27.90
CA LEU A 178 3.08 0.80 -28.49
C LEU A 178 3.37 -0.55 -29.14
N ILE A 179 2.53 -1.56 -28.88
CA ILE A 179 2.61 -2.89 -29.48
C ILE A 179 1.37 -3.10 -30.34
N TYR A 180 1.58 -3.46 -31.59
CA TYR A 180 0.52 -3.72 -32.56
C TYR A 180 0.34 -5.21 -32.85
N SER A 181 -0.87 -5.63 -33.17
CA SER A 181 -1.23 -7.04 -33.54
C SER A 181 -0.40 -7.61 -34.67
N GLY A 182 0.07 -6.76 -35.57
CA GLY A 182 0.99 -7.12 -36.68
C GLY A 182 2.40 -7.51 -36.25
N GLY A 183 2.70 -7.52 -34.93
CA GLY A 183 4.03 -7.88 -34.44
C GLY A 183 5.05 -6.73 -34.55
N THR A 184 4.59 -5.50 -34.52
CA THR A 184 5.42 -4.29 -34.55
C THR A 184 5.38 -3.61 -33.17
N VAL A 185 6.53 -3.16 -32.69
CA VAL A 185 6.68 -2.30 -31.52
C VAL A 185 7.15 -0.94 -31.99
N VAL A 186 6.45 0.10 -31.57
CA VAL A 186 6.76 1.50 -31.87
C VAL A 186 7.06 2.23 -30.58
N LYS A 187 8.21 2.85 -30.51
CA LYS A 187 8.55 3.77 -29.43
C LYS A 187 8.53 5.19 -29.94
N GLN A 188 7.76 6.05 -29.29
CA GLN A 188 7.63 7.45 -29.68
C GLN A 188 7.80 8.41 -28.50
N ALA A 189 8.30 9.60 -28.76
CA ALA A 189 8.43 10.62 -27.74
C ALA A 189 7.04 11.15 -27.34
N MET A 190 6.78 11.25 -26.05
CA MET A 190 5.53 11.85 -25.54
C MET A 190 5.50 13.38 -25.75
N TYR A 191 6.67 13.98 -25.89
CA TYR A 191 6.84 15.42 -26.10
C TYR A 191 7.88 15.66 -27.17
N PRO A 192 7.80 16.78 -27.92
CA PRO A 192 8.76 17.10 -29.00
C PRO A 192 10.22 17.14 -28.53
N GLU A 193 10.45 17.52 -27.26
CA GLU A 193 11.77 17.55 -26.64
C GLU A 193 12.46 16.16 -26.61
N GLY A 194 11.67 15.09 -26.62
CA GLY A 194 12.19 13.70 -26.57
C GLY A 194 12.68 13.13 -27.90
N ILE A 195 12.41 13.79 -29.04
CA ILE A 195 12.75 13.26 -30.38
C ILE A 195 14.26 13.01 -30.52
N ASN A 196 15.10 13.86 -29.96
CA ASN A 196 16.54 13.70 -30.04
C ASN A 196 17.02 12.44 -29.26
N HIS A 197 16.34 12.04 -28.19
CA HIS A 197 16.67 10.82 -27.46
C HIS A 197 16.30 9.55 -28.26
N LEU A 198 15.27 9.59 -29.11
CA LEU A 198 14.99 8.47 -30.04
C LEU A 198 16.10 8.31 -31.10
N LYS A 199 16.68 9.44 -31.56
CA LYS A 199 17.88 9.38 -32.42
C LYS A 199 19.06 8.76 -31.70
N SER A 200 19.29 9.17 -30.44
CA SER A 200 20.34 8.58 -29.58
C SER A 200 20.12 7.09 -29.35
N LEU A 201 18.87 6.64 -29.11
CA LEU A 201 18.54 5.22 -29.02
C LEU A 201 19.01 4.45 -30.26
N ASN A 202 18.69 4.96 -31.47
CA ASN A 202 19.12 4.31 -32.72
C ASN A 202 20.65 4.29 -32.88
N GLU A 203 21.35 5.34 -32.50
CA GLU A 203 22.82 5.43 -32.49
C GLU A 203 23.44 4.46 -31.49
N ASN A 204 22.88 4.36 -30.28
CA ASN A 204 23.35 3.45 -29.23
C ASN A 204 23.20 1.98 -29.67
N MET A 205 22.04 1.61 -30.22
CA MET A 205 21.79 0.26 -30.73
C MET A 205 22.77 -0.10 -31.84
N ASN A 206 23.12 0.84 -32.72
CA ASN A 206 24.13 0.64 -33.79
C ASN A 206 25.56 0.58 -33.25
N SER A 207 25.86 1.36 -32.16
CA SER A 207 27.15 1.31 -31.49
C SER A 207 27.37 -0.06 -30.83
N LEU A 208 26.37 -0.57 -30.09
CA LEU A 208 26.42 -1.90 -29.47
C LEU A 208 26.67 -3.01 -30.50
N LYS A 209 25.99 -2.96 -31.67
CA LYS A 209 26.26 -3.91 -32.79
C LYS A 209 27.70 -3.91 -33.25
N LYS A 210 28.36 -2.73 -33.35
CA LYS A 210 29.77 -2.61 -33.73
C LYS A 210 30.71 -3.27 -32.72
N HIS A 211 30.33 -3.28 -31.43
CA HIS A 211 31.07 -3.97 -30.37
C HIS A 211 30.68 -5.45 -30.22
N GLY A 212 29.94 -6.02 -31.18
CA GLY A 212 29.57 -7.43 -31.20
C GLY A 212 28.40 -7.81 -30.29
N ILE A 213 27.71 -6.84 -29.70
CA ILE A 213 26.53 -7.06 -28.86
C ILE A 213 25.33 -7.34 -29.75
N LYS A 214 24.61 -8.42 -29.46
CA LYS A 214 23.36 -8.72 -30.15
C LYS A 214 22.25 -7.80 -29.65
N VAL A 215 21.57 -7.16 -30.60
CA VAL A 215 20.43 -6.26 -30.26
C VAL A 215 19.24 -6.59 -31.13
N VAL A 216 18.04 -6.30 -30.66
CA VAL A 216 16.82 -6.39 -31.47
C VAL A 216 16.94 -5.39 -32.63
N PRO A 217 16.76 -5.84 -33.89
CA PRO A 217 16.87 -4.92 -35.02
C PRO A 217 15.75 -3.87 -34.96
N GLY A 218 16.12 -2.61 -35.15
CA GLY A 218 15.18 -1.50 -35.19
C GLY A 218 15.72 -0.38 -36.05
N HIS A 219 14.87 0.59 -36.36
CA HIS A 219 15.21 1.77 -37.16
C HIS A 219 14.33 2.96 -36.79
N LEU A 220 14.80 4.14 -37.11
CA LEU A 220 14.00 5.37 -37.01
C LEU A 220 13.12 5.51 -38.27
N ASP A 221 11.86 5.85 -38.03
CA ASP A 221 10.92 6.30 -39.06
C ASP A 221 10.23 7.58 -38.56
N GLY A 222 10.59 8.71 -39.15
CA GLY A 222 10.15 10.03 -38.64
C GLY A 222 10.53 10.24 -37.16
N ASP A 223 9.54 10.47 -36.33
CA ASP A 223 9.66 10.74 -34.88
C ASP A 223 9.43 9.48 -34.03
N SER A 224 9.58 8.29 -34.64
CA SER A 224 9.35 7.01 -33.95
C SER A 224 10.52 6.05 -34.18
N TYR A 225 10.78 5.20 -33.20
CA TYR A 225 11.69 4.06 -33.33
C TYR A 225 10.88 2.78 -33.45
N ILE A 226 11.07 2.05 -34.57
CA ILE A 226 10.29 0.87 -34.91
C ILE A 226 11.16 -0.37 -34.77
N MET A 227 10.64 -1.42 -34.14
CA MET A 227 11.29 -2.72 -33.99
C MET A 227 10.26 -3.85 -34.05
N PRO A 228 10.68 -5.09 -34.38
CA PRO A 228 9.78 -6.24 -34.33
C PRO A 228 9.44 -6.61 -32.90
N TYR A 229 8.23 -7.11 -32.68
CA TYR A 229 7.83 -7.74 -31.42
C TYR A 229 8.52 -9.10 -31.28
N VAL A 230 9.28 -9.27 -30.22
CA VAL A 230 10.00 -10.50 -29.92
C VAL A 230 9.15 -11.40 -29.04
N ARG A 231 8.76 -12.57 -29.53
CA ARG A 231 7.97 -13.57 -28.80
C ARG A 231 8.88 -14.48 -27.97
N ALA A 232 9.48 -13.92 -26.94
CA ALA A 232 10.30 -14.64 -25.97
C ALA A 232 10.14 -14.00 -24.58
N PRO A 233 10.33 -14.75 -23.48
CA PRO A 233 10.37 -14.16 -22.16
C PRO A 233 11.55 -13.19 -22.04
N LEU A 234 11.39 -12.19 -21.21
CA LEU A 234 12.50 -11.31 -20.83
C LEU A 234 13.61 -12.12 -20.16
N ALA A 235 14.84 -11.69 -20.32
CA ALA A 235 15.98 -12.39 -19.74
C ALA A 235 15.89 -12.46 -18.19
N THR A 236 15.27 -11.48 -17.51
CA THR A 236 14.99 -11.55 -16.07
C THR A 236 14.15 -12.77 -15.71
N THR A 237 13.02 -12.97 -16.39
CA THR A 237 12.12 -14.11 -16.16
C THR A 237 12.84 -15.43 -16.44
N TYR A 238 13.50 -15.53 -17.60
CA TYR A 238 14.27 -16.72 -17.97
C TYR A 238 15.36 -17.05 -16.93
N MET A 239 16.10 -16.04 -16.44
CA MET A 239 17.16 -16.25 -15.48
C MET A 239 16.62 -16.73 -14.12
N LYS A 240 15.47 -16.22 -13.67
CA LYS A 240 14.79 -16.69 -12.45
C LYS A 240 14.35 -18.16 -12.60
N GLU A 241 13.81 -18.55 -13.74
CA GLU A 241 13.47 -19.95 -14.03
C GLU A 241 14.71 -20.85 -13.99
N VAL A 242 15.80 -20.42 -14.62
CA VAL A 242 17.09 -21.14 -14.59
C VAL A 242 17.63 -21.25 -13.17
N LEU A 243 17.47 -20.23 -12.33
CA LEU A 243 17.92 -20.25 -10.93
C LEU A 243 17.19 -21.33 -10.12
N ARG A 244 15.87 -21.47 -10.32
CA ARG A 244 15.07 -22.51 -9.66
C ARG A 244 15.54 -23.93 -10.02
N GLU A 245 16.04 -24.11 -11.23
CA GLU A 245 16.58 -25.39 -11.68
C GLU A 245 18.03 -25.62 -11.26
N ASN A 246 18.90 -24.59 -11.43
CA ASN A 246 20.34 -24.73 -11.27
C ASN A 246 21.04 -23.38 -11.02
N LYS A 247 21.47 -23.15 -9.76
CA LYS A 247 22.24 -21.95 -9.36
C LYS A 247 23.51 -21.76 -10.21
N GLY A 248 24.24 -22.83 -10.56
CA GLY A 248 25.47 -22.74 -11.36
C GLY A 248 25.23 -22.18 -12.76
N ARG A 249 24.13 -22.60 -13.40
CA ARG A 249 23.72 -22.04 -14.71
C ARG A 249 23.31 -20.58 -14.61
N TYR A 250 22.60 -20.20 -13.55
CA TYR A 250 22.25 -18.80 -13.28
C TYR A 250 23.50 -17.93 -13.16
N VAL A 251 24.49 -18.36 -12.35
CA VAL A 251 25.74 -17.65 -12.20
C VAL A 251 26.48 -17.54 -13.54
N ALA A 252 26.52 -18.60 -14.35
CA ALA A 252 27.12 -18.55 -15.69
C ALA A 252 26.42 -17.57 -16.64
N LEU A 253 25.09 -17.42 -16.54
CA LEU A 253 24.35 -16.40 -17.29
C LEU A 253 24.74 -14.99 -16.83
N MET A 254 24.88 -14.77 -15.51
CA MET A 254 25.35 -13.49 -14.99
C MET A 254 26.79 -13.19 -15.42
N ASP A 255 27.68 -14.17 -15.41
CA ASP A 255 29.07 -14.01 -15.92
C ASP A 255 29.05 -13.60 -17.41
N ARG A 256 28.20 -14.24 -18.21
CA ARG A 256 28.03 -13.87 -19.64
C ARG A 256 27.50 -12.46 -19.81
N LEU A 257 26.52 -12.04 -18.99
CA LEU A 257 26.02 -10.67 -19.02
C LEU A 257 27.12 -9.66 -18.68
N VAL A 258 27.93 -9.93 -17.65
CA VAL A 258 29.06 -9.09 -17.26
C VAL A 258 30.11 -8.99 -18.37
N GLU A 259 30.41 -10.08 -19.06
CA GLU A 259 31.27 -10.09 -20.24
C GLU A 259 30.74 -9.16 -21.34
N LEU A 260 29.43 -9.26 -21.69
CA LEU A 260 28.81 -8.43 -22.70
C LEU A 260 28.78 -6.94 -22.30
N ILE A 261 28.53 -6.63 -21.03
CA ILE A 261 28.60 -5.27 -20.50
C ILE A 261 30.02 -4.72 -20.68
N THR A 262 31.04 -5.49 -20.34
CA THR A 262 32.45 -5.08 -20.46
C THR A 262 32.86 -4.83 -21.92
N MET A 263 32.30 -5.60 -22.86
CA MET A 263 32.56 -5.47 -24.30
C MET A 263 31.74 -4.38 -25.00
N SER A 264 30.81 -3.75 -24.31
CA SER A 264 29.77 -2.90 -24.95
C SER A 264 30.27 -1.58 -25.52
N SER A 265 31.49 -1.16 -25.16
CA SER A 265 32.09 0.11 -25.59
C SER A 265 33.63 0.03 -25.53
N ASP A 266 34.31 1.03 -26.12
CA ASP A 266 35.74 1.19 -26.01
C ASP A 266 36.15 1.42 -24.55
N HIS A 267 37.29 0.85 -24.16
CA HIS A 267 37.91 1.07 -22.84
C HIS A 267 38.75 2.37 -22.89
N VAL A 268 38.49 3.25 -21.94
CA VAL A 268 39.21 4.53 -21.80
C VAL A 268 40.43 4.36 -20.89
N GLU A 269 40.24 3.74 -19.73
CA GLU A 269 41.25 3.50 -18.72
C GLU A 269 40.84 2.33 -17.84
N GLU A 270 41.78 1.88 -17.02
CA GLU A 270 41.57 0.99 -15.90
C GLU A 270 42.13 1.64 -14.63
N ASN A 271 41.29 1.78 -13.61
CA ASN A 271 41.64 2.42 -12.36
C ASN A 271 41.15 1.59 -11.15
N GLU A 272 41.12 2.16 -9.95
CA GLU A 272 40.67 1.46 -8.74
C GLU A 272 39.23 0.95 -8.82
N ASP A 273 38.39 1.56 -9.68
CA ASP A 273 37.02 1.13 -9.96
C ASP A 273 36.95 0.05 -11.05
N GLY A 274 38.10 -0.40 -11.58
CA GLY A 274 38.21 -1.33 -12.69
C GLY A 274 38.14 -0.64 -14.05
N VAL A 275 37.65 -1.35 -15.05
CA VAL A 275 37.55 -0.86 -16.43
C VAL A 275 36.54 0.28 -16.51
N VAL A 276 36.93 1.38 -17.15
CA VAL A 276 36.09 2.52 -17.49
C VAL A 276 35.74 2.50 -18.98
N LEU A 277 34.46 2.50 -19.32
CA LEU A 277 33.99 2.51 -20.69
C LEU A 277 33.80 3.94 -21.21
N ALA A 278 34.11 4.17 -22.47
CA ALA A 278 33.83 5.45 -23.13
C ALA A 278 32.32 5.78 -23.10
N ARG A 279 31.48 4.76 -23.25
CA ARG A 279 30.02 4.84 -23.12
C ARG A 279 29.51 3.69 -22.27
N GLY A 280 29.02 3.99 -21.07
CA GLY A 280 28.41 3.00 -20.20
C GLY A 280 26.90 3.00 -20.37
N TYR A 281 26.35 1.93 -20.91
CA TYR A 281 24.90 1.73 -21.10
C TYR A 281 24.29 1.15 -19.84
N LEU A 282 23.82 2.00 -18.92
CA LEU A 282 23.31 1.53 -17.63
C LEU A 282 22.02 0.70 -17.73
N ASP A 283 21.36 0.75 -18.88
CA ASP A 283 20.17 -0.06 -19.16
C ASP A 283 20.51 -1.41 -19.83
N MET A 284 21.78 -1.82 -19.89
CA MET A 284 22.18 -3.20 -20.21
C MET A 284 21.89 -4.15 -19.03
N VAL A 285 20.60 -4.28 -18.71
CA VAL A 285 20.08 -5.08 -17.61
C VAL A 285 19.23 -6.24 -18.15
N PRO A 286 19.03 -7.33 -17.39
CA PRO A 286 18.20 -8.46 -17.84
C PRO A 286 16.77 -8.09 -18.23
N LEU A 287 16.23 -7.02 -17.65
CA LEU A 287 14.88 -6.50 -17.95
C LEU A 287 14.79 -5.96 -19.38
N ASN A 288 15.90 -5.45 -19.95
CA ASN A 288 16.00 -4.90 -21.29
C ASN A 288 16.71 -5.85 -22.28
N ALA A 289 16.58 -7.14 -22.05
CA ALA A 289 17.14 -8.18 -22.90
C ALA A 289 16.22 -9.39 -22.99
N PHE A 290 16.33 -10.13 -24.10
CA PHE A 290 15.81 -11.49 -24.27
C PHE A 290 16.98 -12.47 -24.24
N PHE A 291 16.73 -13.71 -23.80
CA PHE A 291 17.72 -14.78 -23.95
C PHE A 291 17.29 -15.72 -25.07
N ILE A 292 17.92 -15.59 -26.25
CA ILE A 292 17.52 -16.27 -27.47
C ILE A 292 18.75 -16.90 -28.14
N ASN A 293 18.62 -18.13 -28.60
CA ASN A 293 19.70 -18.86 -29.28
C ASN A 293 20.99 -18.92 -28.45
N GLY A 294 20.85 -19.08 -27.11
CA GLY A 294 21.96 -19.27 -26.22
C GLY A 294 22.73 -17.99 -25.82
N ASP A 295 22.19 -16.80 -26.10
CA ASP A 295 22.83 -15.53 -25.76
C ASP A 295 21.83 -14.41 -25.50
N PHE A 296 22.28 -13.32 -24.87
CA PHE A 296 21.45 -12.13 -24.64
C PHE A 296 21.30 -11.31 -25.93
N GLN A 297 20.07 -10.83 -26.16
CA GLN A 297 19.73 -9.89 -27.22
C GLN A 297 19.06 -8.67 -26.60
N PHE A 298 19.75 -7.54 -26.61
CA PHE A 298 19.34 -6.32 -25.94
C PHE A 298 18.37 -5.48 -26.77
N PHE A 299 17.52 -4.73 -26.10
CA PHE A 299 16.67 -3.70 -26.67
C PHE A 299 16.64 -2.49 -25.74
N ASP A 300 16.08 -1.39 -26.18
CA ASP A 300 15.76 -0.22 -25.36
C ASP A 300 16.96 0.46 -24.66
N GLN A 301 18.10 0.57 -25.38
CA GLN A 301 19.29 1.20 -24.83
C GLN A 301 19.30 2.72 -25.08
N GLU A 302 18.41 3.43 -24.38
CA GLU A 302 18.15 4.86 -24.59
C GLU A 302 19.28 5.77 -24.14
N PHE A 303 19.93 5.42 -23.01
CA PHE A 303 20.83 6.30 -22.30
C PHE A 303 22.21 5.68 -22.11
N TYR A 304 23.22 6.54 -22.11
CA TYR A 304 24.57 6.17 -21.68
C TYR A 304 25.19 7.28 -20.85
N LEU A 305 26.19 6.93 -20.06
CA LEU A 305 27.07 7.87 -19.38
C LEU A 305 28.46 7.79 -20.00
N GLU A 306 29.10 8.95 -20.19
CA GLU A 306 30.49 9.01 -20.63
C GLU A 306 31.43 8.63 -19.48
N ASN A 307 32.54 7.97 -19.79
CA ASN A 307 33.58 7.53 -18.84
C ASN A 307 32.97 6.79 -17.64
N CYS A 308 32.14 5.79 -17.93
CA CYS A 308 31.38 5.05 -16.94
C CYS A 308 32.14 3.81 -16.45
N PRO A 309 32.34 3.62 -15.13
CA PRO A 309 32.89 2.38 -14.60
C PRO A 309 31.99 1.19 -14.92
N VAL A 310 32.57 0.11 -15.44
CA VAL A 310 31.85 -1.15 -15.74
C VAL A 310 31.09 -1.66 -14.50
N LYS A 311 31.71 -1.54 -13.31
CA LYS A 311 31.12 -1.97 -12.04
C LYS A 311 29.78 -1.31 -11.72
N ALA A 312 29.56 -0.05 -12.15
CA ALA A 312 28.27 0.62 -11.97
C ALA A 312 27.15 -0.07 -12.79
N ILE A 313 27.47 -0.47 -14.02
CA ILE A 313 26.52 -1.18 -14.89
C ILE A 313 26.26 -2.59 -14.35
N ILE A 314 27.32 -3.30 -13.91
CA ILE A 314 27.19 -4.63 -13.31
C ILE A 314 26.32 -4.56 -12.05
N TYR A 315 26.55 -3.58 -11.17
CA TYR A 315 25.75 -3.39 -9.98
C TYR A 315 24.24 -3.24 -10.33
N ARG A 316 23.93 -2.39 -11.31
CA ARG A 316 22.57 -2.19 -11.77
C ARG A 316 21.96 -3.44 -12.41
N ALA A 317 22.74 -4.17 -13.22
CA ALA A 317 22.27 -5.40 -13.84
C ALA A 317 22.00 -6.51 -12.81
N LEU A 318 22.81 -6.59 -11.76
CA LEU A 318 22.60 -7.50 -10.62
C LEU A 318 21.35 -7.11 -9.81
N LEU A 319 21.12 -5.83 -9.59
CA LEU A 319 20.03 -5.36 -8.75
C LEU A 319 18.65 -5.83 -9.27
N ILE A 320 18.47 -5.85 -10.58
CA ILE A 320 17.15 -6.12 -11.21
C ILE A 320 16.54 -7.47 -10.81
N PRO A 321 17.21 -8.62 -10.90
CA PRO A 321 16.64 -9.91 -10.50
C PRO A 321 16.30 -10.02 -9.01
N TYR A 322 16.91 -9.19 -8.16
CA TYR A 322 16.73 -9.22 -6.69
C TYR A 322 15.68 -8.23 -6.19
N CYS A 323 15.30 -7.23 -7.00
CA CYS A 323 14.31 -6.25 -6.60
C CYS A 323 12.96 -6.93 -6.30
N GLY A 324 12.54 -6.85 -5.02
CA GLY A 324 11.25 -7.38 -4.57
C GLY A 324 11.14 -8.92 -4.62
N ASP A 325 12.25 -9.66 -4.75
CA ASP A 325 12.27 -11.11 -4.90
C ASP A 325 13.12 -11.80 -3.83
N ASP A 326 12.48 -12.11 -2.71
CA ASP A 326 13.09 -12.85 -1.61
C ASP A 326 13.50 -14.29 -2.01
N GLU A 327 12.81 -14.91 -2.99
CA GLU A 327 13.12 -16.26 -3.46
C GLU A 327 14.49 -16.29 -4.14
N THR A 328 14.75 -15.33 -5.04
CA THR A 328 16.05 -15.18 -5.69
C THR A 328 17.18 -15.03 -4.66
N ASN A 329 16.97 -14.21 -3.62
CA ASN A 329 17.98 -14.00 -2.57
C ASN A 329 18.20 -15.25 -1.71
N LYS A 330 17.18 -16.03 -1.41
CA LYS A 330 17.32 -17.31 -0.69
C LYS A 330 18.09 -18.36 -1.48
N MET A 331 17.88 -18.44 -2.80
CA MET A 331 18.54 -19.43 -3.66
C MET A 331 19.96 -19.04 -4.07
N CYS A 332 20.21 -17.76 -4.26
CA CYS A 332 21.49 -17.19 -4.62
C CYS A 332 21.67 -15.87 -3.84
N PRO A 333 22.33 -15.88 -2.67
CA PRO A 333 22.45 -14.71 -1.83
C PRO A 333 23.06 -13.51 -2.57
N TRP A 334 22.46 -12.36 -2.40
CA TRP A 334 22.90 -11.09 -2.98
C TRP A 334 24.36 -10.78 -2.66
N VAL A 335 24.76 -11.04 -1.41
CA VAL A 335 26.14 -10.80 -0.94
C VAL A 335 27.15 -11.62 -1.74
N ASP A 336 26.86 -12.90 -2.03
CA ASP A 336 27.75 -13.79 -2.82
C ASP A 336 28.02 -13.20 -4.21
N MET A 337 27.00 -12.61 -4.83
CA MET A 337 27.12 -12.02 -6.16
C MET A 337 27.88 -10.68 -6.13
N LEU A 338 27.66 -9.88 -5.10
CA LEU A 338 28.44 -8.64 -4.90
C LEU A 338 29.94 -8.93 -4.68
N GLU A 339 30.27 -9.94 -3.88
CA GLU A 339 31.64 -10.39 -3.67
C GLU A 339 32.28 -10.91 -4.96
N ARG A 340 31.52 -11.74 -5.71
CA ARG A 340 32.00 -12.32 -6.97
C ARG A 340 32.49 -11.26 -7.97
N TYR A 341 31.78 -10.13 -8.06
CA TYR A 341 32.11 -9.06 -9.01
C TYR A 341 32.87 -7.89 -8.38
N GLY A 342 33.32 -8.03 -7.12
CA GLY A 342 34.14 -7.01 -6.43
C GLY A 342 33.40 -5.71 -6.19
N LEU A 343 32.10 -5.81 -5.84
CA LEU A 343 31.20 -4.67 -5.61
C LEU A 343 30.93 -4.41 -4.13
N LEU A 344 31.15 -5.44 -3.27
CA LEU A 344 30.68 -5.42 -1.88
C LEU A 344 31.35 -4.30 -1.05
N GLU A 345 32.68 -4.12 -1.18
CA GLU A 345 33.42 -3.15 -0.39
C GLU A 345 32.98 -1.70 -0.62
N ARG A 346 32.38 -1.41 -1.79
CA ARG A 346 31.93 -0.06 -2.17
C ARG A 346 30.47 -0.05 -2.58
N ILE A 347 29.65 -0.88 -1.95
CA ILE A 347 28.24 -1.06 -2.30
C ILE A 347 27.44 0.26 -2.26
N GLU A 348 27.67 1.11 -1.25
CA GLU A 348 27.02 2.42 -1.12
C GLU A 348 27.40 3.35 -2.29
N TYR A 349 28.65 3.33 -2.73
CA TYR A 349 29.09 4.11 -3.88
C TYR A 349 28.37 3.68 -5.16
N TRP A 350 28.28 2.37 -5.44
CA TRP A 350 27.58 1.86 -6.62
C TRP A 350 26.07 2.13 -6.56
N TYR A 351 25.51 2.04 -5.36
CA TYR A 351 24.10 2.42 -5.13
C TYR A 351 23.87 3.89 -5.49
N HIS A 352 24.66 4.82 -4.95
CA HIS A 352 24.53 6.25 -5.23
C HIS A 352 24.78 6.57 -6.70
N TYR A 353 25.76 5.94 -7.32
CA TYR A 353 26.03 6.11 -8.74
C TYR A 353 24.81 5.75 -9.62
N THR A 354 24.19 4.62 -9.32
CA THR A 354 22.97 4.16 -10.01
C THR A 354 21.77 5.04 -9.70
N ASP A 355 21.59 5.44 -8.47
CA ASP A 355 20.50 6.30 -8.00
C ASP A 355 20.58 7.70 -8.63
N ASP A 356 21.77 8.28 -8.72
CA ASP A 356 21.98 9.58 -9.40
C ASP A 356 21.65 9.51 -10.90
N PHE A 357 22.01 8.40 -11.55
CA PHE A 357 21.58 8.15 -12.92
C PHE A 357 20.05 8.11 -13.03
N LEU A 358 19.37 7.32 -12.19
CA LEU A 358 17.91 7.22 -12.19
C LEU A 358 17.24 8.57 -11.89
N LYS A 359 17.77 9.33 -10.93
CA LYS A 359 17.30 10.69 -10.64
C LYS A 359 17.44 11.61 -11.85
N SER A 360 18.49 11.48 -12.63
CA SER A 360 18.69 12.28 -13.84
C SER A 360 17.66 12.03 -14.94
N LEU A 361 17.00 10.87 -14.92
CA LEU A 361 15.95 10.52 -15.88
C LEU A 361 14.58 11.09 -15.51
N ARG A 362 14.38 11.39 -14.22
CA ARG A 362 13.07 11.69 -13.63
C ARG A 362 12.82 13.19 -13.52
N ASP A 363 11.58 13.58 -13.67
CA ASP A 363 11.11 14.87 -13.19
C ASP A 363 11.11 14.87 -11.67
N GLN A 364 12.02 15.63 -11.06
CA GLN A 364 12.28 15.57 -9.61
C GLN A 364 11.07 16.03 -8.78
N GLU A 365 10.30 17.00 -9.24
CA GLU A 365 9.11 17.47 -8.53
C GLU A 365 7.99 16.42 -8.59
N GLN A 366 7.74 15.91 -9.80
CA GLN A 366 6.73 14.88 -10.01
C GLN A 366 7.09 13.59 -9.27
N TRP A 367 8.35 13.15 -9.34
CA TRP A 367 8.84 11.97 -8.65
C TRP A 367 8.71 12.10 -7.12
N LYS A 368 9.11 13.24 -6.56
CA LYS A 368 8.98 13.52 -5.13
C LYS A 368 7.51 13.53 -4.69
N SER A 369 6.62 14.08 -5.52
CA SER A 369 5.18 14.03 -5.28
C SER A 369 4.65 12.59 -5.29
N LEU A 370 5.07 11.76 -6.25
CA LEU A 370 4.69 10.35 -6.33
C LEU A 370 5.20 9.56 -5.12
N GLN A 371 6.48 9.74 -4.74
CA GLN A 371 7.06 9.10 -3.56
C GLN A 371 6.36 9.50 -2.26
N ASN A 372 6.06 10.78 -2.09
CA ASN A 372 5.34 11.25 -0.90
C ASN A 372 3.92 10.69 -0.82
N LYS A 373 3.23 10.60 -1.95
CA LYS A 373 1.90 9.97 -2.02
C LYS A 373 2.00 8.47 -1.73
N HIS A 374 2.96 7.78 -2.31
CA HIS A 374 3.19 6.35 -2.09
C HIS A 374 3.51 6.05 -0.63
N GLY A 375 4.48 6.73 -0.02
CA GLY A 375 4.82 6.55 1.38
C GLY A 375 3.66 6.87 2.34
N ARG A 376 2.84 7.88 2.02
CA ARG A 376 1.62 8.21 2.77
C ARG A 376 0.58 7.10 2.63
N ASN A 377 0.34 6.62 1.42
CA ASN A 377 -0.61 5.53 1.16
C ASN A 377 -0.17 4.24 1.87
N ASP A 378 1.12 3.89 1.83
CA ASP A 378 1.67 2.74 2.55
C ASP A 378 1.42 2.82 4.07
N THR A 379 1.64 3.99 4.66
CA THR A 379 1.36 4.22 6.09
C THR A 379 -0.12 4.07 6.43
N ILE A 380 -1.00 4.66 5.62
CA ILE A 380 -2.45 4.55 5.80
C ILE A 380 -2.89 3.09 5.62
N MET A 381 -2.43 2.44 4.57
CA MET A 381 -2.74 1.06 4.24
C MET A 381 -2.34 0.11 5.39
N LYS A 382 -1.11 0.21 5.91
CA LYS A 382 -0.66 -0.60 7.05
C LYS A 382 -1.53 -0.39 8.27
N GLY A 383 -1.95 0.84 8.55
CA GLY A 383 -2.89 1.16 9.62
C GLY A 383 -4.26 0.52 9.40
N ASN A 384 -4.85 0.69 8.22
CA ASN A 384 -6.16 0.15 7.86
C ASN A 384 -6.17 -1.39 7.82
N LYS A 385 -5.13 -2.01 7.26
CA LYS A 385 -4.96 -3.48 7.22
C LYS A 385 -4.93 -4.05 8.64
N ARG A 386 -4.21 -3.40 9.55
CA ARG A 386 -4.17 -3.75 10.96
C ARG A 386 -5.55 -3.64 11.61
N ILE A 387 -6.25 -2.51 11.42
CA ILE A 387 -7.60 -2.30 11.96
C ILE A 387 -8.58 -3.33 11.41
N ARG A 388 -8.51 -3.62 10.10
CA ARG A 388 -9.37 -4.64 9.48
C ARG A 388 -9.11 -6.03 10.02
N TYR A 389 -7.83 -6.41 10.19
CA TYR A 389 -7.46 -7.67 10.82
C TYR A 389 -8.02 -7.77 12.24
N MET A 390 -7.89 -6.69 13.02
CA MET A 390 -8.39 -6.62 14.38
C MET A 390 -9.92 -6.68 14.47
N LYS A 391 -10.64 -6.07 13.51
CA LYS A 391 -12.11 -6.12 13.45
C LYS A 391 -12.65 -7.46 12.98
N ALA A 392 -11.88 -8.18 12.16
CA ALA A 392 -12.43 -9.32 11.45
C ALA A 392 -12.70 -10.52 12.36
N GLU A 393 -11.96 -10.76 13.49
CA GLU A 393 -12.17 -12.00 14.23
C GLU A 393 -11.56 -12.13 15.64
N HIS A 394 -10.68 -11.26 16.15
CA HIS A 394 -9.95 -11.61 17.36
C HIS A 394 -9.94 -10.49 18.41
N ASN A 395 -10.81 -10.61 19.36
CA ASN A 395 -10.48 -10.14 20.70
C ASN A 395 -9.24 -10.92 21.18
N CYS A 396 -8.08 -10.27 21.14
CA CYS A 396 -6.82 -10.90 21.54
C CYS A 396 -6.83 -11.40 22.99
N PHE A 397 -7.85 -11.05 23.76
CA PHE A 397 -8.05 -11.49 25.13
C PHE A 397 -9.00 -12.68 25.26
N SER A 398 -9.72 -13.08 24.21
CA SER A 398 -10.76 -14.13 24.28
C SER A 398 -10.23 -15.50 24.69
N GLU A 399 -8.98 -15.82 24.35
CA GLU A 399 -8.37 -17.12 24.61
C GLU A 399 -7.28 -17.10 25.70
N ILE A 400 -7.01 -15.93 26.28
CA ILE A 400 -5.95 -15.76 27.27
C ILE A 400 -6.29 -16.53 28.56
N ARG A 401 -7.46 -16.31 29.12
CA ARG A 401 -7.92 -16.87 30.42
C ARG A 401 -6.76 -17.02 31.42
N ASP A 402 -6.50 -18.25 31.89
CA ASP A 402 -5.45 -18.54 32.88
C ASP A 402 -4.08 -18.86 32.25
N ARG A 403 -3.87 -18.56 30.97
CA ARG A 403 -2.61 -18.84 30.29
C ARG A 403 -1.52 -17.85 30.68
N LYS A 404 -0.28 -18.34 30.66
CA LYS A 404 0.90 -17.50 30.78
C LYS A 404 1.10 -16.73 29.46
N ILE A 405 1.33 -15.44 29.54
CA ILE A 405 1.50 -14.57 28.37
C ILE A 405 2.98 -14.33 28.10
N CYS A 406 3.39 -14.56 26.86
CA CYS A 406 4.65 -14.08 26.32
C CYS A 406 4.37 -12.90 25.39
N VAL A 407 5.01 -11.75 25.61
CA VAL A 407 4.88 -10.58 24.75
C VAL A 407 5.87 -10.67 23.61
N PHE A 408 5.39 -10.58 22.37
CA PHE A 408 6.24 -10.49 21.18
C PHE A 408 6.44 -9.04 20.77
N GLY A 409 7.70 -8.59 20.76
CA GLY A 409 8.13 -7.21 20.58
C GLY A 409 8.32 -6.50 21.92
N THR A 410 9.27 -5.57 21.99
CA THR A 410 9.62 -4.79 23.18
C THR A 410 9.60 -3.27 22.87
N GLY A 411 8.73 -2.86 21.95
CA GLY A 411 8.53 -1.48 21.56
C GLY A 411 7.33 -0.83 22.25
N ARG A 412 6.97 0.39 21.81
CA ARG A 412 5.91 1.23 22.42
C ARG A 412 4.55 0.53 22.59
N PHE A 413 4.16 -0.39 21.69
CA PHE A 413 2.91 -1.14 21.83
C PHE A 413 2.98 -2.14 22.98
N ALA A 414 4.13 -2.80 23.12
CA ALA A 414 4.39 -3.72 24.21
C ALA A 414 4.47 -2.98 25.56
N ASP A 415 5.10 -1.80 25.59
CA ASP A 415 5.11 -0.96 26.79
C ASP A 415 3.68 -0.66 27.27
N LYS A 416 2.82 -0.19 26.34
CA LYS A 416 1.42 0.08 26.66
C LYS A 416 0.66 -1.16 27.13
N PHE A 417 0.87 -2.29 26.44
CA PHE A 417 0.22 -3.54 26.83
C PHE A 417 0.59 -3.97 28.24
N VAL A 418 1.89 -4.01 28.54
CA VAL A 418 2.36 -4.43 29.87
C VAL A 418 1.91 -3.46 30.95
N ASP A 419 2.04 -2.15 30.71
CA ASP A 419 1.63 -1.13 31.69
C ASP A 419 0.13 -1.18 32.01
N MET A 420 -0.71 -1.52 31.01
CA MET A 420 -2.16 -1.61 31.22
C MET A 420 -2.63 -2.93 31.83
N TYR A 421 -1.96 -4.05 31.55
CA TYR A 421 -2.52 -5.38 31.80
C TYR A 421 -1.68 -6.27 32.72
N HIS A 422 -0.50 -5.84 33.20
CA HIS A 422 0.37 -6.65 34.05
C HIS A 422 -0.24 -7.05 35.40
N HIS A 423 -1.23 -6.29 35.87
CA HIS A 423 -1.97 -6.62 37.10
C HIS A 423 -3.11 -7.64 36.86
N ASP A 424 -3.62 -7.70 35.63
CA ASP A 424 -4.80 -8.50 35.29
C ASP A 424 -4.42 -9.86 34.70
N TYR A 425 -3.22 -9.97 34.13
CA TYR A 425 -2.77 -11.17 33.42
C TYR A 425 -1.36 -11.60 33.84
N SER A 426 -1.09 -12.90 33.76
CA SER A 426 0.23 -13.47 34.03
C SER A 426 1.19 -13.27 32.87
N ILE A 427 1.76 -12.08 32.73
CA ILE A 427 2.77 -11.75 31.73
C ILE A 427 4.13 -12.17 32.28
N ILE A 428 4.78 -13.17 31.65
CA ILE A 428 5.93 -13.86 32.25
C ILE A 428 7.22 -13.74 31.42
N ALA A 429 7.12 -13.45 30.14
CA ALA A 429 8.26 -13.44 29.23
C ALA A 429 8.07 -12.42 28.11
N ALA A 430 9.17 -12.02 27.50
CA ALA A 430 9.19 -11.23 26.29
C ALA A 430 10.11 -11.84 25.24
N VAL A 431 9.74 -11.76 23.97
CA VAL A 431 10.58 -12.14 22.83
C VAL A 431 10.67 -10.99 21.82
N ASP A 432 11.82 -10.85 21.19
CA ASP A 432 12.03 -9.84 20.15
C ASP A 432 12.95 -10.42 19.08
N ASN A 433 12.70 -10.09 17.81
CA ASN A 433 13.55 -10.49 16.69
C ASN A 433 14.87 -9.70 16.65
N ASP A 434 14.94 -8.57 17.32
CA ASP A 434 16.14 -7.75 17.41
C ASP A 434 17.16 -8.41 18.34
N GLU A 435 18.20 -9.01 17.74
CA GLU A 435 19.26 -9.72 18.47
C GLU A 435 19.97 -8.81 19.49
N THR A 436 20.00 -7.51 19.28
CA THR A 436 20.63 -6.56 20.21
C THR A 436 19.85 -6.39 21.50
N LYS A 437 18.56 -6.73 21.50
CA LYS A 437 17.69 -6.70 22.68
C LYS A 437 17.63 -8.04 23.41
N GLN A 438 17.93 -9.12 22.72
CA GLN A 438 17.94 -10.46 23.31
C GLN A 438 18.97 -10.55 24.44
N GLY A 439 18.59 -11.20 25.52
CA GLY A 439 19.39 -11.30 26.74
C GLY A 439 19.29 -10.06 27.68
N THR A 440 18.71 -8.96 27.24
CA THR A 440 18.48 -7.76 28.09
C THR A 440 17.27 -7.94 29.00
N ILE A 441 17.14 -7.05 30.00
CA ILE A 441 15.94 -7.00 30.86
C ILE A 441 15.04 -5.85 30.38
N TRP A 442 13.78 -6.16 30.11
CA TRP A 442 12.76 -5.20 29.75
C TRP A 442 11.52 -5.40 30.65
N LYS A 443 11.04 -4.35 31.30
CA LYS A 443 9.92 -4.39 32.25
C LYS A 443 10.04 -5.51 33.33
N GLY A 444 11.28 -5.79 33.76
CA GLY A 444 11.57 -6.85 34.73
C GLY A 444 11.61 -8.27 34.17
N MET A 445 11.40 -8.47 32.87
CA MET A 445 11.44 -9.74 32.17
C MET A 445 12.70 -9.82 31.31
N GLN A 446 13.27 -11.04 31.17
CA GLN A 446 14.34 -11.29 30.21
C GLN A 446 13.75 -11.34 28.81
N VAL A 447 14.35 -10.60 27.89
CA VAL A 447 14.01 -10.68 26.45
C VAL A 447 14.71 -11.88 25.85
N CYS A 448 13.94 -12.82 25.30
CA CYS A 448 14.43 -14.05 24.68
C CYS A 448 14.34 -14.00 23.16
N ALA A 449 15.05 -14.92 22.50
CA ALA A 449 14.85 -15.20 21.09
C ALA A 449 13.52 -15.91 20.85
N PRO A 450 12.84 -15.72 19.71
CA PRO A 450 11.52 -16.32 19.45
C PRO A 450 11.48 -17.84 19.48
N GLU A 451 12.61 -18.52 19.28
CA GLU A 451 12.74 -19.98 19.31
C GLU A 451 12.31 -20.61 20.65
N ILE A 452 12.34 -19.84 21.75
CA ILE A 452 11.85 -20.29 23.06
C ILE A 452 10.37 -20.72 23.02
N LEU A 453 9.61 -20.17 22.05
CA LEU A 453 8.21 -20.50 21.86
C LEU A 453 7.99 -21.94 21.37
N CYS A 454 8.98 -22.55 20.72
CA CYS A 454 8.92 -23.95 20.32
C CYS A 454 8.84 -24.91 21.53
N GLU A 455 9.42 -24.52 22.66
CA GLU A 455 9.46 -25.30 23.90
C GLU A 455 8.29 -25.01 24.85
N ASN A 456 7.59 -23.86 24.63
CA ASN A 456 6.56 -23.34 25.53
C ASN A 456 5.23 -23.15 24.78
N LYS A 457 4.71 -24.20 24.18
CA LYS A 457 3.52 -24.16 23.31
C LYS A 457 2.20 -23.87 24.05
N ASP A 458 2.17 -24.01 25.35
CA ASP A 458 1.04 -23.68 26.21
C ASP A 458 0.93 -22.18 26.52
N TRP A 459 1.97 -21.40 26.21
CA TRP A 459 1.93 -19.96 26.37
C TRP A 459 1.00 -19.31 25.34
N TYR A 460 0.38 -18.21 25.75
CA TYR A 460 -0.30 -17.31 24.83
C TYR A 460 0.66 -16.24 24.35
N VAL A 461 0.85 -16.09 23.04
CA VAL A 461 1.76 -15.09 22.49
C VAL A 461 0.97 -13.84 22.11
N MET A 462 1.17 -12.77 22.90
CA MET A 462 0.61 -11.46 22.59
C MET A 462 1.56 -10.67 21.69
N VAL A 463 1.18 -10.49 20.44
CA VAL A 463 1.96 -9.77 19.45
C VAL A 463 1.71 -8.27 19.60
N CYS A 464 2.73 -7.52 20.07
CA CYS A 464 2.66 -6.10 20.38
C CYS A 464 3.58 -5.27 19.46
N VAL A 465 3.46 -5.47 18.16
CA VAL A 465 4.24 -4.74 17.14
C VAL A 465 3.32 -4.03 16.15
N LYS A 466 3.83 -2.95 15.54
CA LYS A 466 3.06 -2.16 14.57
C LYS A 466 2.73 -2.96 13.30
N ASP A 467 3.70 -3.73 12.81
CA ASP A 467 3.52 -4.61 11.64
C ASP A 467 3.51 -6.08 12.10
N SER A 468 2.30 -6.58 12.36
CA SER A 468 2.11 -7.89 12.97
C SER A 468 2.06 -9.04 11.97
N LEU A 469 1.87 -8.79 10.67
CA LEU A 469 1.64 -9.85 9.69
C LEU A 469 2.83 -10.80 9.54
N GLN A 470 4.04 -10.25 9.47
CA GLN A 470 5.26 -11.06 9.39
C GLN A 470 5.48 -11.88 10.66
N ILE A 471 5.15 -11.30 11.82
CA ILE A 471 5.26 -12.00 13.10
C ILE A 471 4.22 -13.12 13.20
N MET A 472 3.00 -12.92 12.76
CA MET A 472 1.97 -13.96 12.75
C MET A 472 2.37 -15.14 11.85
N GLU A 473 2.99 -14.89 10.70
CA GLU A 473 3.53 -15.96 9.85
C GLU A 473 4.72 -16.68 10.52
N GLN A 474 5.61 -15.93 11.17
CA GLN A 474 6.70 -16.51 11.95
C GLN A 474 6.18 -17.42 13.06
N LEU A 475 5.16 -17.00 13.83
CA LEU A 475 4.53 -17.81 14.88
C LEU A 475 3.90 -19.07 14.32
N ARG A 476 3.26 -19.00 13.15
CA ARG A 476 2.71 -20.17 12.46
C ARG A 476 3.81 -21.17 12.10
N LEU A 477 4.95 -20.70 11.61
CA LEU A 477 6.10 -21.56 11.28
C LEU A 477 6.76 -22.17 12.54
N LEU A 478 6.75 -21.48 13.67
CA LEU A 478 7.22 -21.98 14.97
C LEU A 478 6.22 -22.94 15.64
N GLY A 479 5.03 -23.12 15.04
CA GLY A 479 3.99 -24.00 15.56
C GLY A 479 3.30 -23.47 16.82
N VAL A 480 3.20 -22.15 16.95
CA VAL A 480 2.44 -21.49 18.02
C VAL A 480 0.96 -21.55 17.70
N GLU A 481 0.18 -22.18 18.58
CA GLU A 481 -1.26 -22.37 18.41
C GLU A 481 -2.09 -21.27 19.06
N HIS A 482 -1.56 -20.60 20.09
CA HIS A 482 -2.26 -19.60 20.88
C HIS A 482 -1.57 -18.25 20.77
N SER A 483 -2.16 -17.37 19.98
CA SER A 483 -1.63 -16.02 19.79
C SER A 483 -2.73 -15.02 19.46
N GLY A 484 -2.46 -13.76 19.75
CA GLY A 484 -3.32 -12.65 19.37
C GLY A 484 -2.51 -11.38 19.13
N VAL A 485 -3.09 -10.44 18.42
CA VAL A 485 -2.44 -9.16 18.12
C VAL A 485 -3.07 -8.06 18.96
N TYR A 486 -2.24 -7.41 19.77
CA TYR A 486 -2.62 -6.21 20.51
C TYR A 486 -2.35 -4.96 19.68
N ASP A 487 -3.38 -4.17 19.46
CA ASP A 487 -3.26 -2.84 18.86
C ASP A 487 -3.51 -1.77 19.93
N ALA A 488 -2.48 -1.01 20.25
CA ALA A 488 -2.54 0.06 21.23
C ALA A 488 -3.52 1.21 20.88
N HIS A 489 -4.05 1.23 19.66
CA HIS A 489 -5.06 2.18 19.19
C HIS A 489 -6.49 1.61 19.20
N CYS A 490 -6.65 0.32 19.49
CA CYS A 490 -7.95 -0.31 19.62
C CYS A 490 -8.40 -0.31 21.08
N VAL A 491 -9.71 -0.26 21.26
CA VAL A 491 -10.36 -0.50 22.53
C VAL A 491 -10.71 -1.98 22.62
N TYR A 492 -10.37 -2.63 23.71
CA TYR A 492 -10.67 -4.04 23.94
C TYR A 492 -11.77 -4.19 24.99
N PRO A 493 -12.67 -5.17 24.82
CA PRO A 493 -13.65 -5.45 25.87
C PRO A 493 -12.90 -5.92 27.11
N GLY A 494 -13.34 -5.44 28.25
CA GLY A 494 -12.89 -5.90 29.54
C GLY A 494 -13.31 -7.34 29.86
N ARG A 495 -13.23 -7.73 31.12
CA ARG A 495 -13.70 -9.04 31.58
C ARG A 495 -15.11 -9.31 31.06
N GLN A 496 -15.35 -10.52 30.58
CA GLN A 496 -16.63 -10.87 29.99
C GLN A 496 -17.75 -10.69 31.03
N ALA A 497 -18.84 -10.05 30.58
CA ALA A 497 -20.02 -9.77 31.41
C ALA A 497 -20.63 -11.00 32.12
N CYS A 498 -20.40 -12.20 31.57
CA CYS A 498 -20.87 -13.44 32.17
C CYS A 498 -20.25 -13.77 33.54
N ASP A 499 -19.11 -13.15 33.88
CA ASP A 499 -18.41 -13.39 35.17
C ASP A 499 -18.77 -12.32 36.22
N ILE A 500 -19.64 -11.36 35.89
CA ILE A 500 -20.04 -10.26 36.78
C ILE A 500 -21.27 -10.69 37.57
N PRO A 501 -21.21 -10.71 38.90
CA PRO A 501 -22.38 -11.02 39.72
C PRO A 501 -23.49 -9.97 39.55
N TYR A 502 -24.70 -10.44 39.28
CA TYR A 502 -25.89 -9.58 39.25
C TYR A 502 -26.37 -9.30 40.67
N THR A 503 -26.33 -8.03 41.08
CA THR A 503 -26.68 -7.64 42.48
C THR A 503 -28.05 -7.01 42.59
N GLY A 504 -28.83 -6.95 41.54
CA GLY A 504 -30.18 -6.38 41.51
C GLY A 504 -30.21 -4.84 41.33
N LYS A 505 -29.10 -4.26 40.87
CA LYS A 505 -29.08 -2.84 40.48
C LYS A 505 -29.85 -2.61 39.19
N PRO A 506 -30.25 -1.35 38.88
CA PRO A 506 -30.99 -1.05 37.63
C PRO A 506 -30.29 -1.53 36.34
N TYR A 507 -28.98 -1.48 36.33
CA TYR A 507 -28.17 -1.87 35.17
C TYR A 507 -27.07 -2.85 35.58
N HIS A 508 -26.75 -3.77 34.70
CA HIS A 508 -25.69 -4.73 34.92
C HIS A 508 -24.32 -4.12 34.55
N ILE A 509 -24.18 -3.60 33.33
CA ILE A 509 -22.97 -2.94 32.83
C ILE A 509 -23.24 -1.47 32.56
N GLY A 510 -22.49 -0.59 33.23
CA GLY A 510 -22.49 0.84 32.96
C GLY A 510 -21.22 1.29 32.25
N TYR A 511 -21.33 2.34 31.45
CA TYR A 511 -20.22 2.93 30.72
C TYR A 511 -20.12 4.44 30.98
N CYS A 512 -18.91 4.95 31.18
CA CYS A 512 -18.59 6.37 31.19
C CYS A 512 -17.45 6.66 30.22
N ALA A 513 -17.47 7.79 29.53
CA ALA A 513 -16.40 8.21 28.63
C ALA A 513 -15.92 9.63 28.96
N GLY A 514 -14.62 9.88 28.92
CA GLY A 514 -14.09 11.21 29.14
C GLY A 514 -12.59 11.33 28.95
N VAL A 515 -12.09 12.56 28.99
CA VAL A 515 -10.65 12.85 28.94
C VAL A 515 -10.01 12.65 30.31
N TYR A 516 -10.73 13.00 31.38
CA TYR A 516 -10.30 12.92 32.78
C TYR A 516 -8.98 13.64 33.06
N ASP A 517 -8.71 14.72 32.33
CA ASP A 517 -7.57 15.60 32.54
C ASP A 517 -7.77 16.43 33.84
N LEU A 518 -6.69 16.64 34.62
CA LEU A 518 -6.76 17.26 35.91
C LEU A 518 -7.84 16.59 36.81
N PHE A 519 -7.69 15.30 37.04
CA PHE A 519 -8.65 14.47 37.75
C PHE A 519 -9.11 15.12 39.06
N HIS A 520 -10.43 15.25 39.27
CA HIS A 520 -11.01 15.99 40.38
C HIS A 520 -12.30 15.36 40.89
N ILE A 521 -12.82 15.87 41.99
CA ILE A 521 -14.01 15.32 42.66
C ILE A 521 -15.25 15.23 41.75
N GLY A 522 -15.37 16.07 40.73
CA GLY A 522 -16.45 16.00 39.76
C GLY A 522 -16.45 14.67 39.01
N HIS A 523 -15.26 14.19 38.58
CA HIS A 523 -15.11 12.89 37.94
C HIS A 523 -15.46 11.75 38.90
N VAL A 524 -14.96 11.81 40.14
CA VAL A 524 -15.24 10.81 41.15
C VAL A 524 -16.76 10.73 41.47
N ASN A 525 -17.45 11.86 41.49
CA ASN A 525 -18.89 11.91 41.76
C ASN A 525 -19.71 11.23 40.63
N ILE A 526 -19.29 11.39 39.35
CA ILE A 526 -19.93 10.70 38.21
C ILE A 526 -19.74 9.19 38.40
N PHE A 527 -18.51 8.73 38.67
CA PHE A 527 -18.24 7.30 38.84
C PHE A 527 -18.97 6.70 40.05
N ARG A 528 -19.04 7.43 41.17
CA ARG A 528 -19.79 6.98 42.32
C ARG A 528 -21.26 6.78 42.01
N ARG A 529 -21.91 7.78 41.40
CA ARG A 529 -23.34 7.71 41.01
C ARG A 529 -23.59 6.61 40.00
N ALA A 530 -22.72 6.48 39.00
CA ALA A 530 -22.79 5.40 38.04
C ALA A 530 -22.69 4.01 38.70
N LYS A 531 -21.72 3.84 39.62
CA LYS A 531 -21.53 2.59 40.38
C LYS A 531 -22.67 2.24 41.31
N GLU A 532 -23.39 3.25 41.81
CA GLU A 532 -24.64 3.04 42.58
C GLU A 532 -25.75 2.43 41.72
N MET A 533 -25.75 2.67 40.38
CA MET A 533 -26.78 2.24 39.46
C MET A 533 -26.41 0.98 38.65
N CYS A 534 -25.12 0.60 38.57
CA CYS A 534 -24.72 -0.57 37.79
C CYS A 534 -23.83 -1.53 38.61
N ASP A 535 -23.84 -2.82 38.24
CA ASP A 535 -23.04 -3.85 38.90
C ASP A 535 -21.57 -3.72 38.51
N TYR A 536 -21.29 -3.39 37.25
CA TYR A 536 -19.95 -3.24 36.69
C TYR A 536 -19.84 -1.92 35.93
N LEU A 537 -18.85 -1.10 36.28
CA LEU A 537 -18.62 0.19 35.66
C LEU A 537 -17.34 0.18 34.81
N ILE A 538 -17.49 0.34 33.52
CA ILE A 538 -16.41 0.53 32.54
C ILE A 538 -16.21 2.02 32.32
N VAL A 539 -14.98 2.51 32.40
CA VAL A 539 -14.65 3.91 32.15
C VAL A 539 -13.64 4.05 31.01
N GLY A 540 -14.09 4.62 29.91
CA GLY A 540 -13.25 4.92 28.74
C GLY A 540 -12.49 6.22 28.90
N VAL A 541 -11.16 6.19 28.77
CA VAL A 541 -10.25 7.33 28.85
C VAL A 541 -9.71 7.68 27.49
N VAL A 542 -9.92 8.90 27.02
CA VAL A 542 -9.47 9.37 25.70
C VAL A 542 -7.95 9.53 25.67
N THR A 543 -7.28 8.99 24.66
CA THR A 543 -5.81 9.14 24.44
C THR A 543 -5.42 10.60 24.24
N ASP A 544 -4.14 10.93 24.41
CA ASP A 544 -3.63 12.28 24.15
C ASP A 544 -3.84 12.69 22.69
N GLU A 545 -3.64 11.76 21.77
CA GLU A 545 -3.92 11.98 20.34
C GLU A 545 -5.41 12.23 20.08
N GLY A 546 -6.31 11.52 20.75
CA GLY A 546 -7.75 11.76 20.72
C GLY A 546 -8.12 13.16 21.26
N VAL A 547 -7.45 13.61 22.32
CA VAL A 547 -7.64 14.97 22.87
C VAL A 547 -7.16 16.03 21.89
N ARG A 548 -5.96 15.86 21.28
CA ARG A 548 -5.44 16.76 20.25
C ARG A 548 -6.40 16.92 19.07
N ASN A 549 -6.90 15.79 18.56
CA ASN A 549 -7.77 15.78 17.39
C ASN A 549 -9.15 16.40 17.68
N ASN A 550 -9.71 16.17 18.86
CA ASN A 550 -11.06 16.65 19.19
C ASN A 550 -11.10 18.05 19.82
N LYS A 551 -10.08 18.40 20.61
CA LYS A 551 -10.05 19.67 21.37
C LYS A 551 -8.96 20.62 20.92
N HIS A 552 -8.16 20.25 19.92
CA HIS A 552 -7.05 21.03 19.35
C HIS A 552 -6.08 21.58 20.40
N ARG A 553 -5.83 20.83 21.47
CA ARG A 553 -4.94 21.18 22.58
C ARG A 553 -4.35 19.92 23.22
N GLU A 554 -3.19 20.08 23.89
CA GLU A 554 -2.62 19.03 24.71
C GLU A 554 -3.38 18.90 26.04
N PRO A 555 -3.55 17.68 26.57
CA PRO A 555 -3.95 17.50 27.96
C PRO A 555 -2.80 17.92 28.89
N PHE A 556 -3.12 18.31 30.12
CA PHE A 556 -2.11 18.66 31.13
C PHE A 556 -1.44 17.42 31.70
N ILE A 557 -2.17 16.33 31.79
CA ILE A 557 -1.70 15.06 32.35
C ILE A 557 -1.66 14.05 31.20
N PRO A 558 -0.50 13.36 30.99
CA PRO A 558 -0.36 12.33 29.97
C PRO A 558 -1.39 11.20 30.11
N TYR A 559 -1.75 10.57 29.00
CA TYR A 559 -2.75 9.49 28.95
C TYR A 559 -2.47 8.39 29.98
N GLU A 560 -1.22 7.94 30.09
CA GLU A 560 -0.80 6.86 30.97
C GLU A 560 -1.13 7.16 32.45
N GLU A 561 -0.93 8.41 32.86
CA GLU A 561 -1.26 8.84 34.20
C GLU A 561 -2.78 9.02 34.42
N ARG A 562 -3.48 9.53 33.39
CA ARG A 562 -4.94 9.72 33.43
C ARG A 562 -5.68 8.40 33.55
N VAL A 563 -5.31 7.40 32.77
CA VAL A 563 -5.94 6.08 32.83
C VAL A 563 -5.65 5.39 34.15
N GLU A 564 -4.45 5.55 34.68
CA GLU A 564 -4.09 4.96 35.97
C GLU A 564 -4.86 5.62 37.15
N MET A 565 -5.02 6.94 37.15
CA MET A 565 -5.86 7.62 38.14
C MET A 565 -7.32 7.13 38.07
N VAL A 566 -7.87 6.93 36.89
CA VAL A 566 -9.21 6.37 36.73
C VAL A 566 -9.26 4.93 37.24
N ARG A 567 -8.27 4.11 36.92
CA ARG A 567 -8.16 2.71 37.37
C ARG A 567 -8.07 2.58 38.88
N CYS A 568 -7.34 3.49 39.53
CA CYS A 568 -7.24 3.52 40.99
C CYS A 568 -8.51 4.02 41.67
N CYS A 569 -9.51 4.52 40.93
CA CYS A 569 -10.75 4.98 41.52
C CYS A 569 -11.61 3.79 41.98
N ARG A 570 -11.89 3.69 43.27
CA ARG A 570 -12.63 2.59 43.91
C ARG A 570 -14.03 2.31 43.33
N TYR A 571 -14.58 3.22 42.54
CA TYR A 571 -15.89 3.09 41.92
C TYR A 571 -15.81 2.52 40.49
N VAL A 572 -14.61 2.40 39.92
CA VAL A 572 -14.35 1.93 38.58
C VAL A 572 -13.93 0.46 38.64
N ASP A 573 -14.62 -0.40 37.94
CA ASP A 573 -14.25 -1.82 37.83
C ASP A 573 -13.24 -2.01 36.72
N GLU A 574 -13.35 -1.21 35.66
CA GLU A 574 -12.45 -1.31 34.50
C GLU A 574 -12.21 0.06 33.87
N ALA A 575 -10.94 0.37 33.61
CA ALA A 575 -10.54 1.55 32.84
C ALA A 575 -10.00 1.10 31.48
N VAL A 576 -10.59 1.63 30.40
CA VAL A 576 -10.30 1.24 29.02
C VAL A 576 -9.86 2.43 28.18
N GLU A 577 -9.07 2.14 27.14
CA GLU A 577 -8.62 3.16 26.20
C GLU A 577 -9.72 3.53 25.20
N ILE A 578 -9.94 4.83 25.00
CA ILE A 578 -10.65 5.37 23.84
C ILE A 578 -9.58 5.85 22.86
N PRO A 579 -9.38 5.18 21.72
CA PRO A 579 -8.32 5.51 20.76
C PRO A 579 -8.53 6.87 20.10
N TYR A 580 -7.48 7.39 19.46
CA TYR A 580 -7.52 8.70 18.77
C TYR A 580 -8.48 8.71 17.56
N ILE A 581 -8.70 7.59 16.93
CA ILE A 581 -9.74 7.43 15.91
C ILE A 581 -11.06 7.59 16.66
N TYR A 582 -11.83 8.59 16.26
CA TYR A 582 -13.08 8.96 16.91
C TYR A 582 -13.96 7.74 17.16
N CYS A 583 -14.08 7.32 18.41
CA CYS A 583 -14.97 6.27 18.85
C CYS A 583 -16.23 6.92 19.42
N ARG A 584 -17.31 6.86 18.64
CA ARG A 584 -18.62 7.33 19.08
C ARG A 584 -19.28 6.33 20.02
N THR A 585 -20.33 6.76 20.71
CA THR A 585 -21.16 5.90 21.55
C THR A 585 -21.57 4.58 20.88
N PRO A 586 -21.99 4.54 19.57
CA PRO A 586 -22.28 3.29 18.88
C PRO A 586 -21.09 2.32 18.85
N ASP A 587 -19.88 2.81 18.56
CA ASP A 587 -18.70 1.96 18.47
C ASP A 587 -18.35 1.33 19.84
N MET A 588 -18.55 2.08 20.92
CA MET A 588 -18.33 1.58 22.27
C MET A 588 -19.42 0.63 22.71
N PHE A 589 -20.67 0.90 22.34
CA PHE A 589 -21.79 0.03 22.63
C PHE A 589 -21.65 -1.33 21.92
N GLU A 590 -21.34 -1.33 20.64
CA GLU A 590 -21.08 -2.57 19.88
C GLU A 590 -19.94 -3.42 20.49
N LYS A 591 -19.00 -2.76 21.17
CA LYS A 591 -17.83 -3.42 21.72
C LYS A 591 -18.06 -3.96 23.13
N TYR A 592 -18.72 -3.18 23.99
CA TYR A 592 -18.85 -3.50 25.42
C TYR A 592 -20.25 -3.97 25.80
N HIS A 593 -21.24 -3.81 24.93
CA HIS A 593 -22.65 -4.20 25.14
C HIS A 593 -23.17 -3.75 26.51
N PHE A 594 -22.89 -2.50 26.88
CA PHE A 594 -23.32 -1.94 28.15
C PHE A 594 -24.82 -1.63 28.13
N ASP A 595 -25.46 -1.72 29.29
CA ASP A 595 -26.89 -1.45 29.42
C ASP A 595 -27.19 0.06 29.48
N VAL A 596 -26.19 0.85 29.95
CA VAL A 596 -26.36 2.28 30.14
C VAL A 596 -25.05 3.05 29.97
N GLN A 597 -25.12 4.20 29.29
CA GLN A 597 -24.03 5.19 29.30
C GLN A 597 -24.37 6.33 30.23
N PHE A 598 -23.44 6.67 31.13
CA PHE A 598 -23.58 7.80 32.06
C PHE A 598 -22.75 8.99 31.56
N SER A 599 -23.32 10.20 31.70
CA SER A 599 -22.66 11.45 31.33
C SER A 599 -23.06 12.60 32.25
N GLY A 600 -22.42 13.75 32.09
CA GLY A 600 -22.83 14.99 32.81
C GLY A 600 -24.03 15.67 32.14
N SER A 601 -24.83 16.39 32.89
CA SER A 601 -26.01 17.12 32.36
C SER A 601 -25.64 18.31 31.46
N ASP A 602 -24.38 18.69 31.40
CA ASP A 602 -23.88 19.67 30.42
C ASP A 602 -24.03 19.23 28.95
N TYR A 603 -24.21 17.92 28.71
CA TYR A 603 -24.45 17.34 27.40
C TYR A 603 -25.93 17.01 27.11
N GLU A 604 -26.83 17.20 28.08
CA GLU A 604 -28.22 16.75 27.99
C GLU A 604 -29.03 17.40 26.82
N HIS A 605 -28.62 18.60 26.43
CA HIS A 605 -29.28 19.35 25.35
C HIS A 605 -28.41 19.42 24.07
N ASP A 606 -27.27 18.76 24.04
CA ASP A 606 -26.40 18.75 22.86
C ASP A 606 -27.00 17.85 21.76
N PRO A 607 -27.20 18.35 20.52
CA PRO A 607 -27.82 17.58 19.44
C PRO A 607 -27.07 16.27 19.14
N GLY A 608 -25.74 16.26 19.20
CA GLY A 608 -24.93 15.06 18.96
C GLY A 608 -25.17 14.00 20.04
N TRP A 609 -25.26 14.40 21.31
CA TRP A 609 -25.55 13.49 22.42
C TRP A 609 -26.98 12.97 22.39
N LEU A 610 -27.93 13.78 21.95
CA LEU A 610 -29.31 13.34 21.77
C LEU A 610 -29.44 12.29 20.67
N MET A 611 -28.69 12.41 19.58
CA MET A 611 -28.61 11.36 18.55
C MET A 611 -28.01 10.06 19.10
N MET A 612 -26.98 10.15 19.94
CA MET A 612 -26.37 8.97 20.57
C MET A 612 -27.32 8.33 21.58
N LYS A 613 -28.07 9.12 22.33
CA LYS A 613 -29.13 8.62 23.23
C LYS A 613 -30.21 7.88 22.47
N GLN A 614 -30.66 8.44 21.33
CA GLN A 614 -31.64 7.77 20.47
C GLN A 614 -31.10 6.43 19.95
N TYR A 615 -29.84 6.42 19.47
CA TYR A 615 -29.19 5.20 19.02
C TYR A 615 -29.20 4.11 20.12
N LEU A 616 -28.80 4.45 21.35
CA LEU A 616 -28.79 3.49 22.46
C LEU A 616 -30.19 2.97 22.76
N ASN A 617 -31.22 3.85 22.79
CA ASN A 617 -32.59 3.45 23.03
C ASN A 617 -33.11 2.48 21.96
N ASP A 618 -32.76 2.72 20.69
CA ASP A 618 -33.15 1.85 19.57
C ASP A 618 -32.47 0.46 19.64
N HIS A 619 -31.36 0.35 20.39
CA HIS A 619 -30.61 -0.90 20.58
C HIS A 619 -30.77 -1.51 21.99
N GLY A 620 -31.72 -1.02 22.78
CA GLY A 620 -32.04 -1.60 24.10
C GLY A 620 -31.14 -1.18 25.24
N ALA A 621 -30.38 -0.10 25.08
CA ALA A 621 -29.57 0.51 26.12
C ALA A 621 -30.04 1.94 26.42
N GLU A 622 -29.61 2.51 27.52
CA GLU A 622 -30.02 3.82 27.95
C GLU A 622 -28.85 4.83 28.02
N MET A 623 -29.20 6.12 28.08
CA MET A 623 -28.25 7.18 28.41
C MET A 623 -28.82 8.02 29.56
N VAL A 624 -28.04 8.11 30.65
CA VAL A 624 -28.42 8.83 31.88
C VAL A 624 -27.48 10.00 32.11
N PHE A 625 -28.05 11.19 32.32
CA PHE A 625 -27.30 12.39 32.60
C PHE A 625 -27.34 12.72 34.09
N PHE A 626 -26.15 12.89 34.72
CA PHE A 626 -26.05 13.27 36.10
C PHE A 626 -25.91 14.79 36.28
N PRO A 627 -26.53 15.37 37.34
CA PRO A 627 -26.36 16.78 37.63
C PRO A 627 -24.89 17.18 37.77
N TYR A 628 -24.56 18.33 37.20
CA TYR A 628 -23.20 18.88 37.23
C TYR A 628 -22.73 19.14 38.66
N THR A 629 -21.42 18.92 38.92
CA THR A 629 -20.82 19.21 40.22
C THR A 629 -20.26 20.63 40.21
N GLU A 630 -20.93 21.57 40.82
CA GLU A 630 -20.60 23.02 40.78
C GLU A 630 -19.27 23.39 41.45
N ALA A 631 -18.81 22.61 42.42
CA ALA A 631 -17.68 22.99 43.29
C ALA A 631 -16.34 23.06 42.53
N THR A 632 -16.06 22.10 41.65
CA THR A 632 -14.78 21.99 40.96
C THR A 632 -14.97 21.45 39.56
N SER A 633 -14.30 22.05 38.58
CA SER A 633 -14.24 21.56 37.19
C SER A 633 -12.84 21.73 36.60
N SER A 634 -12.49 20.92 35.61
CA SER A 634 -11.22 21.07 34.90
C SER A 634 -11.05 22.47 34.32
N THR A 635 -12.13 23.12 33.87
CA THR A 635 -12.11 24.52 33.39
C THR A 635 -11.76 25.51 34.48
N LYS A 636 -12.32 25.36 35.71
CA LYS A 636 -11.96 26.21 36.86
C LYS A 636 -10.51 26.02 37.29
N ILE A 637 -10.03 24.78 37.33
CA ILE A 637 -8.64 24.46 37.66
C ILE A 637 -7.69 25.08 36.64
N LYS A 638 -7.98 24.95 35.34
CA LYS A 638 -7.21 25.56 34.27
C LYS A 638 -7.13 27.07 34.37
N GLY A 639 -8.24 27.72 34.60
CA GLY A 639 -8.28 29.18 34.84
C GLY A 639 -7.49 29.64 36.04
N LEU A 640 -7.36 28.84 37.10
CA LEU A 640 -6.50 29.13 38.25
C LEU A 640 -5.02 28.95 37.93
N ILE A 641 -4.66 27.92 37.17
CA ILE A 641 -3.29 27.69 36.69
C ILE A 641 -2.85 28.84 35.77
N GLU A 642 -3.68 29.23 34.82
CA GLU A 642 -3.39 30.33 33.90
C GLU A 642 -3.20 31.67 34.63
N LYS A 643 -4.02 31.96 35.65
CA LYS A 643 -3.85 33.15 36.48
C LYS A 643 -2.59 33.12 37.33
N GLY A 644 -2.24 31.98 37.90
CA GLY A 644 -1.02 31.83 38.69
C GLY A 644 0.28 31.86 37.87
N LEU A 645 0.22 31.64 36.56
CA LEU A 645 1.36 31.80 35.67
C LEU A 645 1.56 33.23 35.15
N THR A 646 0.55 34.10 35.34
CA THR A 646 0.59 35.51 34.92
C THR A 646 0.86 36.49 36.07
N GLU A 647 0.86 36.03 37.30
CA GLU A 647 1.36 36.71 38.50
C GLU A 647 2.81 36.29 38.82
#